data_175cbb2491f82528f838a6f0fe1a2f6b
#
_entry.id   175cbb2491f82528f838a6f0fe1a2f6b
#
_cell.length_a   1.000
_cell.length_b   1.000
_cell.length_c   1.000
_cell.angle_alpha   90.00
_cell.angle_beta   90.00
_cell.angle_gamma   90.00
#
_symmetry.space_group_name_H-M   'P 1'
#
loop_
_entity.id
_entity.type
_entity.pdbx_description
1 polymer ?
#
loop_
_entity_poly.entity_id
_entity_poly.type
_entity_poly.pdbx_seq_one_letter_code
_entity_poly.pdbx_strand_id
1 'polypeptide(L)'
;MRRFLLAATSSVALLLPVGAVAVPAAAAEPAPPVGTVTDFGVQSTALTVFEGHLGTDAAGQPAWYGAQMGTPGVVAMVDPVNRTHRATFELPDSSGGWGITQSDDGTVYAGSYPNAHVYRIDPATSAVTDLGAPVAGQTVLYGFRPGRDGRIYGGTYPGSHVFSYSPTEGFRDYGSMYPGQHYALDVAVDPDREVLWAAVGTGGHLIRLDLRTGEKRDIWPADLQGDVNHPYDINLVGGRLFVKRSKLQALVLDPDTGAVLADNFTISSRGTSGLAPDGRTVYFTSGTSLWHYDVATDTLGPVRDAGGAEVRSGGPGVGFGFLDGRLHALIGNYFGDALWYDPTTGANERFKLPFPHQPIDINNITTAPDGRVYTNLYINGNLSALDPATGTATNLGRIGQADGFGWHDGIMYQGVYPNASVHAYDPNKPFRAGTNPRELFRLQADHGQNRPVAFADAGTAMYIGSTPDYGMFGGALTRYDYTTGQHTVQRDIIPDQGVISLAVVGDTLWGGSSINGGGGTTPRATEARLFTVDLDTGAVTDRGVPVPGASSVTSLAAGPDGRLWGLADNTLFVVDPISGALVRRVTLPGRYGGVQDDLFVNPDEHVYVSLDGYLLRVDPLSYAVTVLRDAGTYRLTQDRQGDLWFRSGVKGNNNAVQYGARLLRYAPPADACPGSDLRVTVIVDGVDSGVANRYRPDGCTVNDLIREQDHATHEALMEHVTAVTRALVDAGILTRTDRVAIISAAARSDG
;
A
#
# COMPACT_ATOMS: atom_id res chain seq x y z
N MET A 1 -45.99 -31.57 -32.78
CA MET A 1 -47.07 -32.60 -32.73
C MET A 1 -47.19 -33.16 -31.33
N ARG A 2 -48.43 -33.26 -30.89
CA ARG A 2 -48.94 -33.88 -29.65
C ARG A 2 -48.74 -33.15 -28.33
N ARG A 3 -49.81 -32.44 -27.99
CA ARG A 3 -50.23 -32.01 -26.65
C ARG A 3 -50.70 -33.22 -25.82
N PHE A 4 -50.36 -33.23 -24.52
CA PHE A 4 -51.16 -33.99 -23.54
C PHE A 4 -51.62 -33.03 -22.47
N LEU A 5 -52.93 -32.89 -22.38
CA LEU A 5 -53.69 -32.35 -21.25
C LEU A 5 -53.78 -33.43 -20.16
N LEU A 6 -53.57 -33.03 -18.90
CA LEU A 6 -54.05 -33.80 -17.76
C LEU A 6 -54.85 -32.86 -16.85
N ALA A 7 -56.06 -33.30 -16.58
CA ALA A 7 -57.05 -32.62 -15.79
C ALA A 7 -56.73 -32.69 -14.28
N ALA A 8 -56.88 -31.56 -13.61
CA ALA A 8 -56.79 -31.48 -12.13
C ALA A 8 -58.21 -31.58 -11.55
N THR A 9 -58.44 -32.59 -10.70
CA THR A 9 -59.65 -32.70 -9.86
C THR A 9 -59.45 -31.91 -8.58
N SER A 10 -60.30 -30.92 -8.34
CA SER A 10 -60.34 -30.09 -7.13
C SER A 10 -61.04 -30.85 -6.00
N SER A 11 -60.30 -31.09 -4.91
CA SER A 11 -60.89 -31.49 -3.61
C SER A 11 -60.92 -30.25 -2.69
N VAL A 12 -62.09 -29.79 -2.35
CA VAL A 12 -62.33 -28.73 -1.37
C VAL A 12 -62.27 -29.34 0.04
N ALA A 13 -61.21 -28.95 0.79
CA ALA A 13 -61.15 -29.21 2.22
C ALA A 13 -61.53 -27.95 3.00
N LEU A 14 -62.60 -28.03 3.77
CA LEU A 14 -63.02 -27.00 4.72
C LEU A 14 -61.96 -26.92 5.85
N LEU A 15 -61.22 -25.81 5.94
CA LEU A 15 -60.39 -25.47 7.08
C LEU A 15 -61.12 -24.46 7.96
N LEU A 16 -61.44 -24.86 9.18
CA LEU A 16 -61.85 -23.96 10.26
C LEU A 16 -60.71 -23.02 10.66
N PRO A 17 -60.94 -21.74 10.99
CA PRO A 17 -59.90 -20.86 11.41
C PRO A 17 -59.42 -21.19 12.83
N VAL A 18 -58.19 -21.68 12.97
CA VAL A 18 -57.50 -21.67 14.24
C VAL A 18 -57.04 -20.24 14.50
N GLY A 19 -57.52 -19.65 15.57
CA GLY A 19 -57.15 -18.29 15.97
C GLY A 19 -55.62 -18.21 16.20
N ALA A 20 -54.93 -17.40 15.38
CA ALA A 20 -53.56 -17.05 15.59
C ALA A 20 -53.47 -16.18 16.86
N VAL A 21 -52.86 -16.74 17.91
CA VAL A 21 -52.40 -15.93 19.04
C VAL A 21 -51.23 -15.09 18.51
N ALA A 22 -51.42 -13.78 18.41
CA ALA A 22 -50.37 -12.85 18.11
C ALA A 22 -49.30 -12.93 19.19
N VAL A 23 -48.11 -13.49 18.87
CA VAL A 23 -46.91 -13.35 19.69
C VAL A 23 -46.54 -11.87 19.62
N PRO A 24 -46.44 -11.15 20.74
CA PRO A 24 -45.97 -9.77 20.70
C PRO A 24 -44.58 -9.75 20.08
N ALA A 25 -44.39 -8.91 19.05
CA ALA A 25 -43.12 -8.65 18.46
C ALA A 25 -42.15 -8.25 19.61
N ALA A 26 -41.05 -8.97 19.77
CA ALA A 26 -39.98 -8.55 20.64
C ALA A 26 -39.63 -7.11 20.26
N ALA A 27 -39.58 -6.22 21.25
CA ALA A 27 -39.08 -4.87 21.03
C ALA A 27 -37.70 -4.99 20.38
N ALA A 28 -37.52 -4.32 19.25
CA ALA A 28 -36.18 -4.29 18.62
C ALA A 28 -35.21 -3.72 19.64
N GLU A 29 -34.08 -4.40 19.83
CA GLU A 29 -32.98 -3.89 20.63
C GLU A 29 -32.67 -2.46 20.14
N PRO A 30 -32.47 -1.47 21.03
CA PRO A 30 -32.01 -0.19 20.62
C PRO A 30 -30.69 -0.39 19.85
N ALA A 31 -30.62 0.17 18.65
CA ALA A 31 -29.38 0.10 17.87
C ALA A 31 -28.21 0.60 18.73
N PRO A 32 -27.07 -0.10 18.74
CA PRO A 32 -25.93 0.32 19.54
C PRO A 32 -25.54 1.76 19.16
N PRO A 33 -25.10 2.57 20.12
CA PRO A 33 -24.69 3.93 19.83
C PRO A 33 -23.60 3.91 18.75
N VAL A 34 -23.80 4.70 17.71
CA VAL A 34 -22.88 4.81 16.60
C VAL A 34 -21.87 5.91 16.94
N GLY A 35 -20.56 5.58 16.90
CA GLY A 35 -19.49 6.56 17.06
C GLY A 35 -19.54 7.66 15.97
N THR A 36 -18.73 8.68 16.13
CA THR A 36 -18.69 9.84 15.22
C THR A 36 -17.48 9.82 14.30
N VAL A 37 -17.68 10.14 13.03
CA VAL A 37 -16.58 10.29 12.05
C VAL A 37 -16.31 11.79 11.85
N THR A 38 -15.04 12.17 11.98
CA THR A 38 -14.55 13.52 11.68
C THR A 38 -13.54 13.44 10.52
N ASP A 39 -13.68 14.29 9.52
CA ASP A 39 -12.76 14.38 8.41
C ASP A 39 -11.81 15.57 8.59
N PHE A 40 -10.52 15.29 8.74
CA PHE A 40 -9.45 16.29 8.90
C PHE A 40 -8.87 16.76 7.56
N GLY A 41 -9.38 16.27 6.44
CA GLY A 41 -8.98 16.71 5.12
C GLY A 41 -7.65 16.17 4.63
N VAL A 42 -7.13 16.82 3.61
CA VAL A 42 -5.81 16.52 3.02
C VAL A 42 -4.72 16.95 3.97
N GLN A 43 -3.82 16.04 4.32
CA GLN A 43 -2.77 16.30 5.31
C GLN A 43 -1.56 16.99 4.70
N SER A 44 -1.27 16.73 3.43
CA SER A 44 -0.13 17.33 2.75
C SER A 44 -0.32 17.32 1.25
N THR A 45 0.20 18.34 0.59
CA THR A 45 0.39 18.38 -0.86
C THR A 45 1.88 18.32 -1.18
N ALA A 46 2.23 17.67 -2.27
CA ALA A 46 3.61 17.55 -2.69
C ALA A 46 3.73 17.47 -4.21
N LEU A 47 4.93 17.71 -4.72
CA LEU A 47 5.27 17.50 -6.10
C LEU A 47 5.94 16.14 -6.28
N THR A 48 5.43 15.33 -7.20
CA THR A 48 6.04 14.06 -7.60
C THR A 48 5.82 13.85 -9.09
N VAL A 49 6.83 14.10 -9.90
CA VAL A 49 6.79 13.85 -11.35
C VAL A 49 7.45 12.51 -11.63
N PHE A 50 6.68 11.58 -12.17
CA PHE A 50 7.18 10.23 -12.49
C PHE A 50 7.90 10.15 -13.82
N GLU A 51 7.33 10.84 -14.84
CA GLU A 51 7.85 10.84 -16.19
C GLU A 51 7.48 12.15 -16.87
N GLY A 52 8.32 12.61 -17.79
CA GLY A 52 8.11 13.84 -18.52
C GLY A 52 8.33 13.66 -20.03
N HIS A 53 7.49 14.31 -20.81
CA HIS A 53 7.60 14.39 -22.27
C HIS A 53 7.73 15.84 -22.71
N LEU A 54 8.79 16.17 -23.44
CA LEU A 54 8.93 17.47 -24.10
C LEU A 54 8.26 17.39 -25.47
N GLY A 55 7.16 18.08 -25.60
CA GLY A 55 6.35 18.16 -26.82
C GLY A 55 5.94 19.59 -27.13
N THR A 56 4.76 19.74 -27.72
CA THR A 56 4.18 21.04 -28.08
C THR A 56 2.76 21.19 -27.54
N ASP A 57 2.37 22.44 -27.26
CA ASP A 57 0.96 22.76 -27.01
C ASP A 57 0.17 22.87 -28.35
N ALA A 58 -1.12 23.20 -28.23
CA ALA A 58 -2.02 23.35 -29.38
C ALA A 58 -1.62 24.46 -30.36
N ALA A 59 -0.79 25.41 -29.94
CA ALA A 59 -0.25 26.48 -30.78
C ALA A 59 1.13 26.14 -31.38
N GLY A 60 1.61 24.91 -31.18
CA GLY A 60 2.93 24.45 -31.59
C GLY A 60 4.07 25.00 -30.73
N GLN A 61 3.76 25.61 -29.58
CA GLN A 61 4.80 26.15 -28.69
C GLN A 61 5.34 25.01 -27.78
N PRO A 62 6.65 25.02 -27.47
CA PRO A 62 7.25 24.01 -26.61
C PRO A 62 6.52 23.87 -25.27
N ALA A 63 6.31 22.64 -24.86
CA ALA A 63 5.65 22.29 -23.58
C ALA A 63 6.24 21.03 -22.96
N TRP A 64 6.55 21.08 -21.66
CA TRP A 64 6.74 19.90 -20.85
C TRP A 64 5.40 19.38 -20.38
N TYR A 65 5.15 18.10 -20.62
CA TYR A 65 4.05 17.33 -20.02
C TYR A 65 4.63 16.43 -18.94
N GLY A 66 4.30 16.69 -17.68
CA GLY A 66 4.75 15.90 -16.54
C GLY A 66 3.63 15.05 -15.97
N ALA A 67 3.78 13.70 -15.99
CA ALA A 67 2.89 12.80 -15.29
C ALA A 67 3.20 12.86 -13.80
N GLN A 68 2.20 13.28 -12.99
CA GLN A 68 2.35 13.52 -11.57
C GLN A 68 1.47 12.59 -10.75
N MET A 69 2.01 12.20 -9.59
CA MET A 69 1.22 11.60 -8.54
C MET A 69 0.25 12.63 -7.94
N GLY A 70 -0.94 12.16 -7.62
CA GLY A 70 -1.99 12.93 -6.96
C GLY A 70 -3.23 12.10 -6.69
N THR A 71 -4.18 12.66 -5.99
CA THR A 71 -5.52 12.09 -5.78
C THR A 71 -6.56 13.15 -6.19
N PRO A 72 -7.01 13.12 -7.47
CA PRO A 72 -6.62 12.24 -8.58
C PRO A 72 -5.20 12.50 -9.10
N GLY A 73 -4.64 11.53 -9.87
CA GLY A 73 -3.41 11.75 -10.63
C GLY A 73 -3.58 12.83 -11.69
N VAL A 74 -2.49 13.48 -12.10
CA VAL A 74 -2.57 14.56 -13.08
C VAL A 74 -1.45 14.51 -14.10
N VAL A 75 -1.69 15.12 -15.27
CA VAL A 75 -0.65 15.58 -16.18
C VAL A 75 -0.60 17.11 -16.11
N ALA A 76 0.56 17.67 -15.81
CA ALA A 76 0.74 19.12 -15.83
C ALA A 76 1.52 19.56 -17.06
N MET A 77 1.03 20.61 -17.73
CA MET A 77 1.68 21.26 -18.88
C MET A 77 2.38 22.53 -18.44
N VAL A 78 3.69 22.60 -18.68
CA VAL A 78 4.55 23.70 -18.24
C VAL A 78 5.39 24.21 -19.42
N ASP A 79 5.49 25.52 -19.54
CA ASP A 79 6.36 26.18 -20.53
C ASP A 79 7.84 26.08 -20.14
N PRO A 80 8.69 25.41 -20.92
CA PRO A 80 10.11 25.27 -20.60
C PRO A 80 10.91 26.59 -20.80
N VAL A 81 10.41 27.52 -21.64
CA VAL A 81 11.10 28.75 -22.00
C VAL A 81 10.74 29.87 -21.02
N ASN A 82 9.44 30.14 -20.87
CA ASN A 82 8.94 31.19 -19.98
C ASN A 82 8.82 30.76 -18.54
N ARG A 83 9.00 29.45 -18.26
CA ARG A 83 8.95 28.83 -16.92
C ARG A 83 7.62 29.13 -16.24
N THR A 84 6.51 28.92 -16.94
CA THR A 84 5.16 29.17 -16.45
C THR A 84 4.31 27.89 -16.54
N HIS A 85 3.47 27.68 -15.54
CA HIS A 85 2.44 26.64 -15.59
C HIS A 85 1.34 27.07 -16.59
N ARG A 86 0.96 26.17 -17.50
CA ARG A 86 -0.06 26.44 -18.53
C ARG A 86 -1.40 25.75 -18.23
N ALA A 87 -1.37 24.46 -17.86
CA ALA A 87 -2.57 23.68 -17.59
C ALA A 87 -2.29 22.48 -16.69
N THR A 88 -3.35 21.97 -16.06
CA THR A 88 -3.37 20.69 -15.33
C THR A 88 -4.55 19.86 -15.82
N PHE A 89 -4.29 18.62 -16.18
CA PHE A 89 -5.26 17.65 -16.68
C PHE A 89 -5.44 16.56 -15.64
N GLU A 90 -6.61 16.49 -15.02
CA GLU A 90 -6.91 15.45 -14.04
C GLU A 90 -7.16 14.10 -14.72
N LEU A 91 -6.63 13.04 -14.15
CA LEU A 91 -6.82 11.65 -14.57
C LEU A 91 -7.77 10.98 -13.57
N PRO A 92 -9.08 10.96 -13.81
CA PRO A 92 -10.07 10.44 -12.87
C PRO A 92 -9.75 9.00 -12.43
N ASP A 93 -10.11 8.64 -11.20
CA ASP A 93 -9.94 7.30 -10.64
C ASP A 93 -8.51 6.76 -10.70
N SER A 94 -7.51 7.65 -10.67
CA SER A 94 -6.09 7.28 -10.67
C SER A 94 -5.29 8.00 -9.59
N SER A 95 -4.10 7.47 -9.30
CA SER A 95 -3.11 8.11 -8.43
C SER A 95 -1.85 8.59 -9.21
N GLY A 96 -1.94 8.71 -10.53
CA GLY A 96 -0.83 9.03 -11.42
C GLY A 96 -0.37 7.84 -12.24
N GLY A 97 0.81 7.89 -12.83
CA GLY A 97 1.32 6.79 -13.66
C GLY A 97 2.73 7.00 -14.21
N TRP A 98 3.25 5.97 -14.87
CA TRP A 98 4.61 5.88 -15.43
C TRP A 98 4.61 5.78 -16.96
N GLY A 99 3.62 6.33 -17.62
CA GLY A 99 3.56 6.36 -19.07
C GLY A 99 3.02 7.69 -19.55
N ILE A 100 3.79 8.42 -20.35
CA ILE A 100 3.34 9.64 -21.01
C ILE A 100 4.03 9.79 -22.36
N THR A 101 3.27 10.19 -23.37
CA THR A 101 3.81 10.51 -24.69
C THR A 101 2.87 11.47 -25.43
N GLN A 102 3.39 12.13 -26.45
CA GLN A 102 2.59 12.88 -27.42
C GLN A 102 2.70 12.19 -28.79
N SER A 103 1.57 11.97 -29.43
CA SER A 103 1.52 11.47 -30.81
C SER A 103 1.77 12.59 -31.82
N ASP A 104 1.99 12.20 -33.08
CA ASP A 104 2.31 13.07 -34.20
C ASP A 104 1.20 14.10 -34.54
N ASP A 105 -0.05 13.83 -34.13
CA ASP A 105 -1.18 14.76 -34.27
C ASP A 105 -1.32 15.75 -33.09
N GLY A 106 -0.37 15.73 -32.13
CA GLY A 106 -0.36 16.61 -30.96
C GLY A 106 -1.18 16.12 -29.77
N THR A 107 -1.88 14.98 -29.88
CA THR A 107 -2.63 14.39 -28.77
C THR A 107 -1.67 13.82 -27.72
N VAL A 108 -1.93 14.09 -26.44
CA VAL A 108 -1.13 13.54 -25.34
C VAL A 108 -1.83 12.31 -24.76
N TYR A 109 -1.07 11.26 -24.51
CA TYR A 109 -1.56 10.04 -23.85
C TYR A 109 -0.82 9.82 -22.55
N ALA A 110 -1.58 9.50 -21.50
CA ALA A 110 -1.06 9.14 -20.19
C ALA A 110 -1.57 7.78 -19.73
N GLY A 111 -0.69 6.98 -19.15
CA GLY A 111 -1.02 5.71 -18.51
C GLY A 111 -1.13 5.86 -17.01
N SER A 112 -2.01 5.09 -16.37
CA SER A 112 -2.32 5.27 -14.97
C SER A 112 -2.03 4.05 -14.09
N TYR A 113 -2.18 4.31 -12.80
CA TYR A 113 -2.12 3.43 -11.64
C TYR A 113 -3.15 3.93 -10.59
N PRO A 114 -3.91 3.09 -9.85
CA PRO A 114 -3.89 1.62 -9.88
C PRO A 114 -4.93 0.99 -10.82
N ASN A 115 -5.61 1.76 -11.66
CA ASN A 115 -6.66 1.27 -12.55
C ASN A 115 -6.16 0.79 -13.93
N ALA A 116 -4.90 1.07 -14.27
CA ALA A 116 -4.27 0.75 -15.56
C ALA A 116 -5.07 1.26 -16.77
N HIS A 117 -5.59 2.49 -16.71
CA HIS A 117 -6.30 3.11 -17.81
C HIS A 117 -5.37 3.95 -18.68
N VAL A 118 -5.72 4.07 -19.95
CA VAL A 118 -5.12 5.04 -20.86
C VAL A 118 -6.02 6.26 -20.94
N TYR A 119 -5.44 7.43 -20.70
CA TYR A 119 -6.12 8.73 -20.85
C TYR A 119 -5.61 9.43 -22.09
N ARG A 120 -6.55 9.92 -22.89
CA ARG A 120 -6.29 10.80 -24.03
C ARG A 120 -6.56 12.24 -23.60
N ILE A 121 -5.57 13.11 -23.80
CA ILE A 121 -5.62 14.52 -23.43
C ILE A 121 -5.48 15.35 -24.72
N ASP A 122 -6.42 16.24 -24.94
CA ASP A 122 -6.36 17.24 -26.01
C ASP A 122 -5.85 18.58 -25.44
N PRO A 123 -4.61 19.00 -25.76
CA PRO A 123 -4.08 20.26 -25.23
C PRO A 123 -4.83 21.52 -25.71
N ALA A 124 -5.57 21.45 -26.81
CA ALA A 124 -6.31 22.59 -27.36
C ALA A 124 -7.59 22.90 -26.59
N THR A 125 -8.31 21.85 -26.20
CA THR A 125 -9.60 21.96 -25.51
C THR A 125 -9.52 21.69 -24.02
N SER A 126 -8.37 21.20 -23.54
CA SER A 126 -8.14 20.67 -22.19
C SER A 126 -9.03 19.47 -21.85
N ALA A 127 -9.60 18.81 -22.85
CA ALA A 127 -10.43 17.64 -22.65
C ALA A 127 -9.59 16.42 -22.29
N VAL A 128 -10.00 15.71 -21.25
CA VAL A 128 -9.46 14.41 -20.84
C VAL A 128 -10.51 13.34 -21.11
N THR A 129 -10.14 12.33 -21.87
CA THR A 129 -11.00 11.17 -22.16
C THR A 129 -10.36 9.92 -21.59
N ASP A 130 -11.06 9.25 -20.68
CA ASP A 130 -10.70 7.93 -20.20
C ASP A 130 -11.04 6.90 -21.30
N LEU A 131 -10.03 6.23 -21.83
CA LEU A 131 -10.17 5.19 -22.85
C LEU A 131 -10.35 3.79 -22.23
N GLY A 132 -10.19 3.66 -20.91
CA GLY A 132 -10.26 2.41 -20.18
C GLY A 132 -8.95 1.62 -20.17
N ALA A 133 -9.06 0.39 -19.65
CA ALA A 133 -7.92 -0.52 -19.52
C ALA A 133 -7.64 -1.27 -20.83
N PRO A 134 -6.40 -1.22 -21.36
CA PRO A 134 -6.03 -1.93 -22.60
C PRO A 134 -6.03 -3.45 -22.44
N VAL A 135 -5.80 -3.95 -21.24
CA VAL A 135 -5.72 -5.36 -20.90
C VAL A 135 -6.42 -5.60 -19.56
N ALA A 136 -7.35 -6.55 -19.54
CA ALA A 136 -8.10 -6.86 -18.32
C ALA A 136 -7.18 -7.40 -17.21
N GLY A 137 -7.48 -7.03 -15.94
CA GLY A 137 -6.78 -7.51 -14.76
C GLY A 137 -5.42 -6.85 -14.51
N GLN A 138 -5.00 -5.90 -15.33
CA GLN A 138 -3.80 -5.10 -15.07
C GLN A 138 -4.09 -3.96 -14.11
N THR A 139 -3.04 -3.48 -13.42
CA THR A 139 -3.15 -2.42 -12.42
C THR A 139 -2.24 -1.23 -12.69
N VAL A 140 -1.22 -1.39 -13.50
CA VAL A 140 -0.26 -0.32 -13.84
C VAL A 140 0.08 -0.35 -15.31
N LEU A 141 0.19 0.82 -15.91
CA LEU A 141 0.74 1.01 -17.26
C LEU A 141 2.10 1.71 -17.18
N TYR A 142 3.02 1.26 -18.05
CA TYR A 142 4.40 1.70 -18.09
C TYR A 142 4.85 2.12 -19.48
N GLY A 143 5.82 3.02 -19.57
CA GLY A 143 6.68 3.27 -20.70
C GLY A 143 5.96 3.52 -22.02
N PHE A 144 5.27 4.66 -22.16
CA PHE A 144 4.55 4.96 -23.40
C PHE A 144 5.49 5.44 -24.49
N ARG A 145 5.34 4.88 -25.69
CA ARG A 145 6.09 5.29 -26.88
C ARG A 145 5.16 5.56 -28.05
N PRO A 146 5.40 6.64 -28.83
CA PRO A 146 4.60 6.93 -30.00
C PRO A 146 4.95 5.96 -31.14
N GLY A 147 3.95 5.62 -31.92
CA GLY A 147 4.05 4.93 -33.20
C GLY A 147 3.70 5.84 -34.34
N ARG A 148 3.23 5.27 -35.45
CA ARG A 148 2.68 6.01 -36.62
C ARG A 148 1.17 6.19 -36.46
N ASP A 149 0.62 7.19 -37.16
CA ASP A 149 -0.81 7.43 -37.31
C ASP A 149 -1.55 7.55 -35.96
N GLY A 150 -0.96 8.29 -35.00
CA GLY A 150 -1.50 8.50 -33.67
C GLY A 150 -1.49 7.26 -32.77
N ARG A 151 -0.84 6.15 -33.20
CA ARG A 151 -0.70 4.94 -32.40
C ARG A 151 0.28 5.15 -31.25
N ILE A 152 -0.01 4.54 -30.11
CA ILE A 152 0.91 4.45 -28.97
C ILE A 152 1.09 3.00 -28.55
N TYR A 153 2.20 2.72 -27.86
CA TYR A 153 2.53 1.42 -27.27
C TYR A 153 2.87 1.59 -25.81
N GLY A 154 2.61 0.55 -24.99
CA GLY A 154 2.96 0.55 -23.57
C GLY A 154 3.01 -0.86 -22.98
N GLY A 155 3.66 -0.96 -21.82
CA GLY A 155 3.74 -2.19 -21.04
C GLY A 155 2.78 -2.18 -19.85
N THR A 156 2.60 -3.35 -19.21
CA THR A 156 1.65 -3.53 -18.09
C THR A 156 2.22 -4.32 -16.93
N TYR A 157 1.52 -4.23 -15.77
CA TYR A 157 1.66 -5.10 -14.60
C TYR A 157 0.25 -5.46 -14.07
N PRO A 158 -0.02 -6.71 -13.57
CA PRO A 158 0.94 -7.77 -13.24
C PRO A 158 1.12 -8.86 -14.30
N GLY A 159 0.64 -8.71 -15.52
CA GLY A 159 0.65 -9.76 -16.54
C GLY A 159 1.80 -9.71 -17.55
N SER A 160 2.73 -8.73 -17.45
CA SER A 160 3.79 -8.46 -18.42
C SER A 160 3.31 -8.33 -19.87
N HIS A 161 2.08 -7.84 -20.08
CA HIS A 161 1.56 -7.63 -21.42
C HIS A 161 2.13 -6.37 -22.06
N VAL A 162 2.20 -6.36 -23.37
CA VAL A 162 2.39 -5.16 -24.19
C VAL A 162 1.10 -4.92 -24.97
N PHE A 163 0.71 -3.68 -25.06
CA PHE A 163 -0.45 -3.25 -25.81
C PHE A 163 -0.12 -2.12 -26.78
N SER A 164 -0.99 -1.88 -27.75
CA SER A 164 -1.05 -0.65 -28.50
C SER A 164 -2.48 -0.08 -28.47
N TYR A 165 -2.59 1.22 -28.66
CA TYR A 165 -3.82 1.93 -28.92
C TYR A 165 -3.71 2.70 -30.23
N SER A 166 -4.74 2.66 -31.05
CA SER A 166 -4.89 3.50 -32.24
C SER A 166 -6.24 4.20 -32.20
N PRO A 167 -6.33 5.50 -32.56
CA PRO A 167 -7.62 6.20 -32.61
C PRO A 167 -8.66 5.55 -33.54
N THR A 168 -8.20 4.80 -34.54
CA THR A 168 -9.07 4.15 -35.53
C THR A 168 -9.40 2.70 -35.22
N GLU A 169 -8.49 1.96 -34.56
CA GLU A 169 -8.62 0.51 -34.31
C GLU A 169 -8.89 0.17 -32.85
N GLY A 170 -8.69 1.15 -31.93
CA GLY A 170 -8.79 0.91 -30.50
C GLY A 170 -7.57 0.18 -29.92
N PHE A 171 -7.79 -0.56 -28.83
CA PHE A 171 -6.75 -1.34 -28.17
C PHE A 171 -6.44 -2.66 -28.88
N ARG A 172 -5.16 -3.00 -28.91
CA ARG A 172 -4.65 -4.34 -29.28
C ARG A 172 -3.72 -4.85 -28.20
N ASP A 173 -4.04 -6.01 -27.63
CA ASP A 173 -3.17 -6.76 -26.69
C ASP A 173 -2.28 -7.74 -27.47
N TYR A 174 -0.96 -7.66 -27.26
CA TYR A 174 0.02 -8.60 -27.83
C TYR A 174 0.31 -9.78 -26.90
N GLY A 175 -0.40 -9.86 -25.76
CA GLY A 175 -0.27 -10.89 -24.74
C GLY A 175 0.96 -10.73 -23.87
N SER A 176 1.10 -11.62 -22.90
CA SER A 176 2.28 -11.64 -22.00
C SER A 176 3.57 -11.77 -22.79
N MET A 177 4.57 -10.99 -22.47
CA MET A 177 5.85 -11.00 -23.15
C MET A 177 6.70 -12.21 -22.75
N TYR A 178 6.60 -12.66 -21.51
CA TYR A 178 7.29 -13.86 -21.05
C TYR A 178 6.47 -14.59 -19.96
N PRO A 179 6.18 -15.89 -20.12
CA PRO A 179 5.38 -16.65 -19.16
C PRO A 179 6.00 -16.63 -17.76
N GLY A 180 5.16 -16.38 -16.74
CA GLY A 180 5.57 -16.35 -15.35
C GLY A 180 6.27 -15.05 -14.91
N GLN A 181 6.47 -14.08 -15.81
CA GLN A 181 6.92 -12.75 -15.46
C GLN A 181 5.73 -11.81 -15.29
N HIS A 182 5.90 -10.80 -14.41
CA HIS A 182 4.81 -9.91 -14.02
C HIS A 182 4.88 -8.53 -14.66
N TYR A 183 6.08 -8.05 -14.97
CA TYR A 183 6.29 -6.68 -15.44
C TYR A 183 6.69 -6.63 -16.92
N ALA A 184 6.04 -5.76 -17.71
CA ALA A 184 6.61 -5.12 -18.88
C ALA A 184 6.84 -3.65 -18.47
N LEU A 185 8.05 -3.33 -18.01
CA LEU A 185 8.39 -2.08 -17.32
C LEU A 185 8.60 -0.90 -18.26
N ASP A 186 9.04 -1.18 -19.48
CA ASP A 186 9.22 -0.19 -20.53
C ASP A 186 9.22 -0.86 -21.89
N VAL A 187 8.91 -0.08 -22.92
CA VAL A 187 8.96 -0.50 -24.32
C VAL A 187 9.79 0.47 -25.15
N ALA A 188 10.44 -0.05 -26.18
CA ALA A 188 11.02 0.75 -27.27
C ALA A 188 10.41 0.25 -28.58
N VAL A 189 10.17 1.13 -29.54
CA VAL A 189 9.52 0.79 -30.79
C VAL A 189 10.27 1.38 -31.98
N ASP A 190 10.41 0.58 -33.03
CA ASP A 190 10.78 1.01 -34.37
C ASP A 190 9.54 0.84 -35.27
N PRO A 191 8.79 1.91 -35.51
CA PRO A 191 7.55 1.83 -36.27
C PRO A 191 7.81 1.59 -37.77
N ASP A 192 9.02 1.87 -38.28
CA ASP A 192 9.38 1.65 -39.66
C ASP A 192 9.65 0.18 -39.94
N ARG A 193 10.22 -0.52 -39.00
CA ARG A 193 10.51 -1.95 -39.05
C ARG A 193 9.37 -2.80 -38.48
N GLU A 194 8.35 -2.18 -37.86
CA GLU A 194 7.27 -2.85 -37.14
C GLU A 194 7.81 -3.79 -36.05
N VAL A 195 8.81 -3.33 -35.29
CA VAL A 195 9.44 -4.08 -34.20
C VAL A 195 9.33 -3.31 -32.89
N LEU A 196 9.06 -4.04 -31.82
CA LEU A 196 9.03 -3.53 -30.46
C LEU A 196 9.96 -4.36 -29.58
N TRP A 197 10.60 -3.71 -28.62
CA TRP A 197 11.34 -4.33 -27.54
C TRP A 197 10.63 -4.05 -26.21
N ALA A 198 10.56 -5.05 -25.32
CA ALA A 198 9.96 -4.95 -24.01
C ALA A 198 10.95 -5.34 -22.92
N ALA A 199 11.15 -4.46 -21.93
CA ALA A 199 11.89 -4.77 -20.71
C ALA A 199 10.99 -5.55 -19.75
N VAL A 200 11.33 -6.82 -19.51
CA VAL A 200 10.50 -7.74 -18.72
C VAL A 200 11.23 -8.15 -17.43
N GLY A 201 10.58 -7.97 -16.32
CA GLY A 201 11.09 -8.26 -14.97
C GLY A 201 10.14 -9.17 -14.20
N THR A 202 10.64 -9.80 -13.14
CA THR A 202 11.91 -9.63 -12.40
C THR A 202 12.97 -10.70 -12.72
N GLY A 203 12.69 -11.63 -13.61
CA GLY A 203 13.63 -12.70 -14.01
C GLY A 203 14.64 -12.29 -15.09
N GLY A 204 14.63 -11.05 -15.55
CA GLY A 204 15.60 -10.53 -16.52
C GLY A 204 15.39 -11.08 -17.93
N HIS A 205 14.47 -10.45 -18.70
CA HIS A 205 14.24 -10.78 -20.11
C HIS A 205 14.10 -9.49 -20.93
N LEU A 206 14.57 -9.52 -22.16
CA LEU A 206 14.40 -8.44 -23.14
C LEU A 206 13.78 -9.01 -24.40
N ILE A 207 12.49 -8.78 -24.58
CA ILE A 207 11.72 -9.43 -25.62
C ILE A 207 11.63 -8.53 -26.85
N ARG A 208 12.18 -9.01 -27.97
CA ARG A 208 11.96 -8.44 -29.29
C ARG A 208 10.69 -9.04 -29.88
N LEU A 209 9.70 -8.20 -30.16
CA LEU A 209 8.40 -8.54 -30.72
C LEU A 209 8.30 -8.02 -32.15
N ASP A 210 8.03 -8.90 -33.12
CA ASP A 210 7.59 -8.51 -34.45
C ASP A 210 6.09 -8.16 -34.38
N LEU A 211 5.75 -6.91 -34.63
CA LEU A 211 4.39 -6.40 -34.47
C LEU A 211 3.41 -6.93 -35.50
N ARG A 212 3.95 -7.35 -36.67
CA ARG A 212 3.17 -7.90 -37.78
C ARG A 212 2.83 -9.37 -37.56
N THR A 213 3.83 -10.19 -37.19
CA THR A 213 3.68 -11.64 -37.04
C THR A 213 3.30 -12.06 -35.62
N GLY A 214 3.61 -11.22 -34.61
CA GLY A 214 3.47 -11.55 -33.19
C GLY A 214 4.59 -12.46 -32.67
N GLU A 215 5.64 -12.72 -33.43
CA GLU A 215 6.80 -13.51 -33.00
C GLU A 215 7.55 -12.79 -31.89
N LYS A 216 7.82 -13.52 -30.79
CA LYS A 216 8.56 -13.06 -29.62
C LYS A 216 9.88 -13.80 -29.52
N ARG A 217 10.97 -13.05 -29.40
CA ARG A 217 12.32 -13.60 -29.20
C ARG A 217 12.98 -12.89 -28.03
N ASP A 218 13.45 -13.65 -27.04
CA ASP A 218 14.29 -13.12 -25.97
C ASP A 218 15.71 -12.88 -26.52
N ILE A 219 16.15 -11.63 -26.42
CA ILE A 219 17.49 -11.19 -26.84
C ILE A 219 18.35 -10.75 -25.65
N TRP A 220 17.88 -10.96 -24.41
CA TRP A 220 18.66 -10.65 -23.22
C TRP A 220 19.91 -11.52 -23.16
N PRO A 221 21.10 -10.96 -22.82
CA PRO A 221 22.33 -11.75 -22.72
C PRO A 221 22.16 -12.98 -21.83
N ALA A 222 22.59 -14.14 -22.31
CA ALA A 222 22.31 -15.42 -21.65
C ALA A 222 22.92 -15.54 -20.24
N ASP A 223 24.06 -14.89 -20.02
CA ASP A 223 24.76 -14.81 -18.72
C ASP A 223 24.06 -13.89 -17.70
N LEU A 224 23.10 -13.08 -18.13
CA LEU A 224 22.31 -12.20 -17.29
C LEU A 224 20.87 -12.69 -17.09
N GLN A 225 20.46 -13.78 -17.71
CA GLN A 225 19.13 -14.37 -17.53
C GLN A 225 18.98 -14.89 -16.09
N GLY A 226 17.79 -14.63 -15.51
CA GLY A 226 17.50 -15.01 -14.11
C GLY A 226 18.11 -14.07 -13.06
N ASP A 227 18.90 -13.07 -13.45
CA ASP A 227 19.40 -12.07 -12.52
C ASP A 227 18.26 -11.12 -12.10
N VAL A 228 18.09 -10.97 -10.78
CA VAL A 228 17.14 -10.00 -10.19
C VAL A 228 17.45 -8.55 -10.56
N ASN A 229 18.66 -8.25 -11.06
CA ASN A 229 19.02 -6.97 -11.65
C ASN A 229 18.58 -6.93 -13.13
N HIS A 230 17.28 -6.96 -13.37
CA HIS A 230 16.62 -7.11 -14.65
C HIS A 230 16.59 -5.80 -15.48
N PRO A 231 16.30 -5.85 -16.80
CA PRO A 231 16.07 -4.66 -17.61
C PRO A 231 14.86 -3.88 -17.07
N TYR A 232 15.02 -2.56 -16.92
CA TYR A 232 14.06 -1.69 -16.26
C TYR A 232 13.54 -0.56 -17.15
N ASP A 233 14.46 0.20 -17.81
CA ASP A 233 14.14 1.21 -18.80
C ASP A 233 14.88 0.90 -20.09
N ILE A 234 14.25 1.10 -21.25
CA ILE A 234 14.86 0.84 -22.56
C ILE A 234 14.56 1.97 -23.56
N ASN A 235 15.58 2.31 -24.37
CA ASN A 235 15.44 3.31 -25.42
C ASN A 235 16.17 2.86 -26.69
N LEU A 236 15.49 2.91 -27.81
CA LEU A 236 16.12 2.71 -29.14
C LEU A 236 16.51 4.05 -29.74
N VAL A 237 17.80 4.31 -29.85
CA VAL A 237 18.32 5.58 -30.37
C VAL A 237 19.56 5.32 -31.24
N GLY A 238 19.61 5.87 -32.45
CA GLY A 238 20.76 5.77 -33.34
C GLY A 238 21.17 4.33 -33.68
N GLY A 239 20.20 3.40 -33.75
CA GLY A 239 20.46 1.98 -34.01
C GLY A 239 21.09 1.25 -32.81
N ARG A 240 21.02 1.79 -31.62
CA ARG A 240 21.48 1.21 -30.36
C ARG A 240 20.31 1.06 -29.40
N LEU A 241 20.26 -0.03 -28.64
CA LEU A 241 19.28 -0.24 -27.60
C LEU A 241 19.96 0.03 -26.24
N PHE A 242 19.62 1.16 -25.63
CA PHE A 242 20.08 1.52 -24.28
C PHE A 242 19.21 0.80 -23.27
N VAL A 243 19.80 0.05 -22.37
CA VAL A 243 19.09 -0.73 -21.34
C VAL A 243 19.64 -0.37 -19.97
N LYS A 244 18.82 0.27 -19.15
CA LYS A 244 19.08 0.42 -17.72
C LYS A 244 18.55 -0.80 -16.98
N ARG A 245 19.34 -1.34 -16.06
CA ARG A 245 18.94 -2.42 -15.16
C ARG A 245 18.37 -1.87 -13.85
N SER A 246 17.60 -2.67 -13.12
CA SER A 246 16.91 -2.25 -11.89
C SER A 246 17.83 -1.68 -10.79
N LYS A 247 19.11 -2.12 -10.75
CA LYS A 247 20.13 -1.60 -9.83
C LYS A 247 21.08 -0.57 -10.50
N LEU A 248 20.57 0.15 -11.52
CA LEU A 248 21.21 1.27 -12.22
C LEU A 248 22.34 0.91 -13.19
N GLN A 249 22.94 -0.29 -13.15
CA GLN A 249 23.88 -0.70 -14.18
C GLN A 249 23.19 -0.64 -15.55
N ALA A 250 23.95 -0.29 -16.56
CA ALA A 250 23.41 -0.12 -17.91
C ALA A 250 24.21 -0.91 -18.94
N LEU A 251 23.55 -1.22 -20.03
CA LEU A 251 24.10 -1.86 -21.22
C LEU A 251 23.67 -1.06 -22.45
N VAL A 252 24.51 -1.05 -23.47
CA VAL A 252 24.10 -0.72 -24.83
C VAL A 252 24.18 -1.99 -25.65
N LEU A 253 23.07 -2.35 -26.28
CA LEU A 253 22.92 -3.60 -27.03
C LEU A 253 22.68 -3.32 -28.50
N ASP A 254 23.12 -4.27 -29.34
CA ASP A 254 22.61 -4.40 -30.69
C ASP A 254 21.12 -4.81 -30.63
N PRO A 255 20.21 -4.07 -31.27
CA PRO A 255 18.77 -4.28 -31.12
C PRO A 255 18.25 -5.57 -31.76
N ASP A 256 19.00 -6.18 -32.69
CA ASP A 256 18.57 -7.39 -33.38
C ASP A 256 19.11 -8.67 -32.74
N THR A 257 20.33 -8.61 -32.24
CA THR A 257 21.04 -9.78 -31.71
C THR A 257 21.09 -9.85 -30.20
N GLY A 258 20.98 -8.68 -29.51
CA GLY A 258 21.24 -8.54 -28.07
C GLY A 258 22.72 -8.54 -27.71
N ALA A 259 23.62 -8.47 -28.71
CA ALA A 259 25.07 -8.38 -28.44
C ALA A 259 25.40 -7.11 -27.65
N VAL A 260 26.24 -7.25 -26.62
CA VAL A 260 26.68 -6.13 -25.78
C VAL A 260 27.70 -5.29 -26.54
N LEU A 261 27.40 -4.01 -26.74
CA LEU A 261 28.24 -3.02 -27.39
C LEU A 261 28.99 -2.15 -26.36
N ALA A 262 28.36 -1.86 -25.24
CA ALA A 262 28.99 -1.17 -24.10
C ALA A 262 28.34 -1.64 -22.78
N ASP A 263 29.16 -1.69 -21.73
CA ASP A 263 28.80 -2.04 -20.37
C ASP A 263 29.64 -1.24 -19.33
N ASN A 264 29.60 -1.64 -18.07
CA ASN A 264 30.40 -1.03 -16.98
C ASN A 264 30.11 0.47 -16.72
N PHE A 265 28.89 0.92 -16.94
CA PHE A 265 28.43 2.25 -16.61
C PHE A 265 27.05 2.21 -15.94
N THR A 266 26.57 3.37 -15.51
CA THR A 266 25.26 3.48 -14.87
C THR A 266 24.37 4.51 -15.58
N ILE A 267 23.08 4.21 -15.69
CA ILE A 267 22.04 5.17 -16.06
C ILE A 267 21.13 5.35 -14.86
N SER A 268 21.08 6.55 -14.31
CA SER A 268 20.15 6.89 -13.22
C SER A 268 18.82 7.42 -13.74
N SER A 269 18.79 8.00 -14.95
CA SER A 269 17.57 8.53 -15.58
C SER A 269 16.54 7.45 -15.90
N ARG A 270 15.29 7.87 -16.09
CA ARG A 270 14.31 7.16 -16.89
C ARG A 270 14.54 7.54 -18.34
N GLY A 271 14.97 6.55 -19.11
CA GLY A 271 15.32 6.76 -20.51
C GLY A 271 16.57 7.59 -20.78
N THR A 272 16.75 7.88 -22.05
CA THR A 272 17.81 8.71 -22.62
C THR A 272 17.21 9.81 -23.50
N SER A 273 18.00 10.76 -23.97
CA SER A 273 17.59 11.65 -25.06
C SER A 273 17.44 10.86 -26.37
N GLY A 274 16.77 11.44 -27.36
CA GLY A 274 16.97 11.13 -28.76
C GLY A 274 18.39 11.49 -29.21
N LEU A 275 18.70 11.29 -30.50
CA LEU A 275 19.94 11.80 -31.08
C LEU A 275 20.00 13.32 -31.00
N ALA A 276 21.14 13.83 -30.56
CA ALA A 276 21.44 15.25 -30.60
C ALA A 276 21.46 15.76 -32.05
N PRO A 277 21.44 17.10 -32.29
CA PRO A 277 21.49 17.67 -33.63
C PRO A 277 22.73 17.29 -34.44
N ASP A 278 23.80 16.80 -33.79
CA ASP A 278 24.99 16.27 -34.44
C ASP A 278 24.78 14.88 -35.10
N GLY A 279 23.61 14.27 -34.87
CA GLY A 279 23.23 12.97 -35.41
C GLY A 279 23.97 11.77 -34.80
N ARG A 280 24.73 11.98 -33.70
CA ARG A 280 25.56 10.92 -33.09
C ARG A 280 25.52 10.84 -31.57
N THR A 281 25.26 11.94 -30.88
CA THR A 281 25.32 12.00 -29.40
C THR A 281 23.96 11.71 -28.77
N VAL A 282 23.96 10.85 -27.73
CA VAL A 282 22.81 10.53 -26.86
C VAL A 282 23.14 10.92 -25.44
N TYR A 283 22.25 11.63 -24.76
CA TYR A 283 22.44 12.09 -23.38
C TYR A 283 21.59 11.29 -22.40
N PHE A 284 22.14 11.11 -21.19
CA PHE A 284 21.45 10.52 -20.05
C PHE A 284 22.06 11.04 -18.73
N THR A 285 21.45 10.73 -17.58
CA THR A 285 22.08 11.04 -16.29
C THR A 285 22.69 9.80 -15.67
N SER A 286 23.87 9.98 -15.04
CA SER A 286 24.51 8.98 -14.17
C SER A 286 24.78 9.61 -12.81
N GLY A 287 24.13 9.09 -11.76
CA GLY A 287 24.08 9.75 -10.46
C GLY A 287 23.45 11.15 -10.57
N THR A 288 24.22 12.18 -10.26
CA THR A 288 23.83 13.60 -10.33
C THR A 288 24.51 14.38 -11.46
N SER A 289 25.12 13.69 -12.43
CA SER A 289 25.84 14.29 -13.55
C SER A 289 25.18 13.94 -14.89
N LEU A 290 25.31 14.85 -15.85
CA LEU A 290 24.92 14.61 -17.25
C LEU A 290 26.04 13.81 -17.93
N TRP A 291 25.65 12.77 -18.66
CA TRP A 291 26.57 11.90 -19.42
C TRP A 291 26.15 11.87 -20.89
N HIS A 292 27.06 11.47 -21.75
CA HIS A 292 26.81 11.26 -23.18
C HIS A 292 27.34 9.92 -23.65
N TYR A 293 26.76 9.42 -24.72
CA TYR A 293 27.21 8.28 -25.49
C TYR A 293 27.26 8.71 -26.97
N ASP A 294 28.33 8.33 -27.66
CA ASP A 294 28.55 8.57 -29.08
C ASP A 294 28.28 7.27 -29.87
N VAL A 295 27.20 7.24 -30.65
CA VAL A 295 26.79 6.04 -31.37
C VAL A 295 27.70 5.66 -32.53
N ALA A 296 28.59 6.57 -33.00
CA ALA A 296 29.51 6.29 -34.09
C ALA A 296 30.81 5.62 -33.62
N THR A 297 31.20 5.82 -32.37
CA THR A 297 32.45 5.31 -31.79
C THR A 297 32.21 4.36 -30.64
N ASP A 298 30.98 4.21 -30.18
CA ASP A 298 30.57 3.44 -28.98
C ASP A 298 31.35 3.87 -27.72
N THR A 299 31.61 5.20 -27.59
CA THR A 299 32.31 5.78 -26.45
C THR A 299 31.38 6.62 -25.58
N LEU A 300 31.64 6.67 -24.29
CA LEU A 300 30.81 7.39 -23.32
C LEU A 300 31.64 8.11 -22.26
N GLY A 301 31.05 9.10 -21.62
CA GLY A 301 31.68 9.84 -20.55
C GLY A 301 30.82 10.97 -19.98
N PRO A 302 31.30 11.63 -18.90
CA PRO A 302 30.62 12.78 -18.35
C PRO A 302 30.68 13.97 -19.30
N VAL A 303 29.56 14.69 -19.43
CA VAL A 303 29.50 15.96 -20.17
C VAL A 303 30.23 17.03 -19.36
N ARG A 304 31.04 17.84 -20.08
CA ARG A 304 31.79 18.95 -19.48
C ARG A 304 31.31 20.27 -20.04
N ASP A 305 31.31 21.29 -19.19
CA ASP A 305 31.05 22.67 -19.60
C ASP A 305 32.28 23.31 -20.32
N ALA A 306 32.13 24.56 -20.77
CA ALA A 306 33.20 25.30 -21.42
C ALA A 306 34.46 25.48 -20.54
N GLY A 307 34.35 25.40 -19.24
CA GLY A 307 35.44 25.45 -18.27
C GLY A 307 36.08 24.11 -17.95
N GLY A 308 35.56 23.01 -18.54
CA GLY A 308 36.02 21.65 -18.30
C GLY A 308 35.44 20.96 -17.06
N ALA A 309 34.52 21.62 -16.32
CA ALA A 309 33.84 21.04 -15.19
C ALA A 309 32.68 20.13 -15.64
N GLU A 310 32.38 19.09 -14.87
CA GLU A 310 31.25 18.21 -15.14
C GLU A 310 29.92 18.95 -15.00
N VAL A 311 29.05 18.80 -16.00
CA VAL A 311 27.69 19.33 -15.96
C VAL A 311 26.83 18.51 -14.98
N ARG A 312 26.37 19.18 -13.92
CA ARG A 312 25.58 18.56 -12.85
C ARG A 312 24.08 18.65 -13.16
N SER A 313 23.42 17.49 -13.24
CA SER A 313 21.96 17.44 -13.36
C SER A 313 21.24 17.69 -12.02
N GLY A 314 21.89 17.36 -10.90
CA GLY A 314 21.29 17.47 -9.57
C GLY A 314 20.39 16.30 -9.16
N GLY A 315 20.11 15.37 -10.07
CA GLY A 315 19.28 14.19 -9.87
C GLY A 315 19.10 13.39 -11.15
N PRO A 316 18.34 12.28 -11.11
CA PRO A 316 18.02 11.48 -12.30
C PRO A 316 17.08 12.23 -13.24
N GLY A 317 17.35 12.20 -14.55
CA GLY A 317 16.42 12.68 -15.58
C GLY A 317 15.17 11.79 -15.63
N VAL A 318 13.99 12.39 -15.82
CA VAL A 318 12.71 11.69 -16.03
C VAL A 318 12.06 12.09 -17.37
N GLY A 319 12.75 12.84 -18.17
CA GLY A 319 12.38 13.22 -19.53
C GLY A 319 13.49 14.02 -20.18
N PHE A 320 13.66 13.86 -21.49
CA PHE A 320 14.66 14.56 -22.28
C PHE A 320 14.06 15.01 -23.61
N GLY A 321 14.57 16.11 -24.15
CA GLY A 321 14.23 16.56 -25.49
C GLY A 321 15.15 17.67 -25.94
N PHE A 322 15.07 18.02 -27.22
CA PHE A 322 15.86 19.14 -27.81
C PHE A 322 14.94 20.30 -28.15
N LEU A 323 15.39 21.51 -27.82
CA LEU A 323 14.74 22.75 -28.16
C LEU A 323 15.82 23.74 -28.62
N ASP A 324 15.68 24.27 -29.83
CA ASP A 324 16.65 25.20 -30.45
C ASP A 324 18.11 24.69 -30.39
N GLY A 325 18.30 23.40 -30.63
CA GLY A 325 19.60 22.72 -30.57
C GLY A 325 20.16 22.44 -29.19
N ARG A 326 19.48 22.87 -28.12
CA ARG A 326 19.85 22.62 -26.73
C ARG A 326 19.14 21.42 -26.19
N LEU A 327 19.85 20.64 -25.40
CA LEU A 327 19.24 19.56 -24.59
C LEU A 327 18.45 20.18 -23.43
N HIS A 328 17.24 19.73 -23.24
CA HIS A 328 16.43 19.98 -22.06
C HIS A 328 16.17 18.66 -21.33
N ALA A 329 16.36 18.64 -20.01
CA ALA A 329 16.09 17.50 -19.15
C ALA A 329 15.20 17.92 -17.98
N LEU A 330 14.12 17.17 -17.75
CA LEU A 330 13.32 17.26 -16.53
C LEU A 330 13.91 16.31 -15.48
N ILE A 331 14.13 16.81 -14.28
CA ILE A 331 14.80 16.07 -13.21
C ILE A 331 13.79 15.55 -12.19
N GLY A 332 13.79 14.24 -11.97
CA GLY A 332 12.90 13.55 -11.05
C GLY A 332 13.33 13.65 -9.60
N ASN A 333 13.17 14.79 -8.97
CA ASN A 333 13.64 15.04 -7.60
C ASN A 333 12.59 15.67 -6.68
N TYR A 334 11.33 15.57 -6.98
CA TYR A 334 10.23 16.13 -6.17
C TYR A 334 10.20 17.65 -6.00
N PHE A 335 11.00 18.40 -6.80
CA PHE A 335 11.12 19.86 -6.66
C PHE A 335 10.89 20.61 -7.97
N GLY A 336 10.57 19.90 -9.06
CA GLY A 336 10.41 20.50 -10.39
C GLY A 336 11.70 21.00 -11.00
N ASP A 337 12.86 20.44 -10.61
CA ASP A 337 14.15 20.82 -11.17
C ASP A 337 14.24 20.41 -12.65
N ALA A 338 14.89 21.25 -13.43
CA ALA A 338 15.18 21.05 -14.84
C ALA A 338 16.60 21.53 -15.17
N LEU A 339 17.11 21.04 -16.28
CA LEU A 339 18.43 21.42 -16.81
C LEU A 339 18.27 21.72 -18.31
N TRP A 340 18.88 22.77 -18.79
CA TRP A 340 19.26 22.84 -20.21
C TRP A 340 20.78 22.83 -20.37
N TYR A 341 21.25 22.28 -21.50
CA TYR A 341 22.65 22.22 -21.88
C TYR A 341 22.79 22.46 -23.38
N ASP A 342 23.70 23.36 -23.75
CA ASP A 342 24.07 23.67 -25.13
C ASP A 342 25.30 22.87 -25.55
N PRO A 343 25.14 21.85 -26.43
CA PRO A 343 26.26 20.99 -26.85
C PRO A 343 27.34 21.74 -27.62
N THR A 344 27.00 22.92 -28.23
CA THR A 344 27.94 23.70 -29.07
C THR A 344 28.85 24.56 -28.21
N THR A 345 28.31 25.15 -27.15
CA THR A 345 29.03 26.13 -26.33
C THR A 345 29.46 25.59 -24.96
N GLY A 346 28.90 24.49 -24.53
CA GLY A 346 29.05 23.95 -23.17
C GLY A 346 28.27 24.75 -22.10
N ALA A 347 27.51 25.75 -22.48
CA ALA A 347 26.68 26.52 -21.56
C ALA A 347 25.56 25.65 -21.01
N ASN A 348 25.26 25.83 -19.73
CA ASN A 348 24.19 25.07 -19.07
C ASN A 348 23.59 25.88 -17.91
N GLU A 349 22.35 25.53 -17.55
CA GLU A 349 21.67 26.11 -16.41
C GLU A 349 20.73 25.09 -15.79
N ARG A 350 20.75 24.99 -14.47
CA ARG A 350 19.69 24.32 -13.68
C ARG A 350 18.68 25.36 -13.22
N PHE A 351 17.41 25.04 -13.35
CA PHE A 351 16.31 25.93 -12.99
C PHE A 351 15.13 25.11 -12.48
N LYS A 352 14.07 25.78 -12.02
CA LYS A 352 12.84 25.12 -11.59
C LYS A 352 11.71 25.40 -12.57
N LEU A 353 10.90 24.38 -12.80
CA LEU A 353 9.63 24.48 -13.50
C LEU A 353 8.47 24.46 -12.49
N PRO A 354 7.47 25.33 -12.67
CA PRO A 354 6.38 25.50 -11.71
C PRO A 354 5.29 24.43 -11.88
N PHE A 355 5.67 23.16 -11.71
CA PHE A 355 4.69 22.08 -11.60
C PHE A 355 3.85 22.26 -10.34
N PRO A 356 2.52 22.09 -10.40
CA PRO A 356 1.65 22.27 -9.25
C PRO A 356 1.82 21.13 -8.25
N HIS A 357 1.76 21.46 -6.96
CA HIS A 357 1.66 20.47 -5.90
C HIS A 357 0.27 19.80 -5.90
N GLN A 358 0.23 18.50 -5.70
CA GLN A 358 -0.99 17.70 -5.65
C GLN A 358 -1.23 17.13 -4.26
N PRO A 359 -2.48 16.88 -3.84
CA PRO A 359 -2.78 16.00 -2.72
C PRO A 359 -2.19 14.62 -2.99
N ILE A 360 -1.32 14.12 -2.11
CA ILE A 360 -0.68 12.81 -2.26
C ILE A 360 -1.30 11.81 -1.30
N ASP A 361 -1.49 10.60 -1.77
CA ASP A 361 -2.02 9.49 -0.99
C ASP A 361 -1.23 9.25 0.30
N ILE A 362 -1.94 9.06 1.40
CA ILE A 362 -1.34 8.66 2.66
C ILE A 362 -0.91 7.19 2.55
N ASN A 363 0.38 6.91 2.71
CA ASN A 363 0.91 5.56 2.71
C ASN A 363 0.70 4.87 4.06
N ASN A 364 1.02 5.57 5.14
CA ASN A 364 0.93 5.02 6.49
C ASN A 364 0.62 6.10 7.53
N ILE A 365 0.05 5.68 8.65
CA ILE A 365 -0.40 6.54 9.74
C ILE A 365 0.12 5.97 11.05
N THR A 366 0.50 6.83 12.00
CA THR A 366 0.77 6.44 13.38
C THR A 366 0.37 7.55 14.33
N THR A 367 -0.08 7.18 15.52
CA THR A 367 -0.38 8.09 16.62
C THR A 367 0.82 8.13 17.58
N ALA A 368 1.18 9.33 18.00
CA ALA A 368 2.28 9.53 18.91
C ALA A 368 1.83 9.48 20.37
N PRO A 369 2.75 9.16 21.30
CA PRO A 369 2.48 9.25 22.74
C PRO A 369 2.05 10.63 23.23
N ASP A 370 2.39 11.69 22.50
CA ASP A 370 1.99 13.08 22.80
C ASP A 370 0.63 13.49 22.22
N GLY A 371 -0.08 12.56 21.56
CA GLY A 371 -1.40 12.77 20.98
C GLY A 371 -1.41 13.29 19.54
N ARG A 372 -0.26 13.61 18.95
CA ARG A 372 -0.19 13.97 17.52
C ARG A 372 -0.38 12.75 16.64
N VAL A 373 -0.93 12.98 15.44
CA VAL A 373 -1.10 11.94 14.40
C VAL A 373 -0.14 12.24 13.27
N TYR A 374 0.71 11.27 12.94
CA TYR A 374 1.69 11.38 11.87
C TYR A 374 1.20 10.62 10.64
N THR A 375 1.29 11.26 9.47
CA THR A 375 1.01 10.66 8.17
C THR A 375 2.25 10.72 7.29
N ASN A 376 2.53 9.62 6.59
CA ASN A 376 3.59 9.55 5.58
C ASN A 376 2.98 9.37 4.20
N LEU A 377 3.49 10.11 3.23
CA LEU A 377 2.97 10.10 1.86
C LEU A 377 3.58 8.98 1.02
N TYR A 378 2.74 8.35 0.20
CA TYR A 378 3.12 7.30 -0.74
C TYR A 378 4.14 7.83 -1.77
N ILE A 379 5.20 7.07 -2.02
CA ILE A 379 6.35 7.38 -2.88
C ILE A 379 7.04 8.71 -2.56
N ASN A 380 6.29 9.82 -2.45
CA ASN A 380 6.87 11.13 -2.15
C ASN A 380 7.62 11.11 -0.81
N GLY A 381 7.05 10.44 0.20
CA GLY A 381 7.68 10.22 1.48
C GLY A 381 7.75 11.43 2.42
N ASN A 382 6.94 12.46 2.18
CA ASN A 382 6.77 13.52 3.18
C ASN A 382 6.14 12.95 4.45
N LEU A 383 6.64 13.41 5.59
CA LEU A 383 6.08 13.19 6.91
C LEU A 383 5.33 14.45 7.34
N SER A 384 4.07 14.30 7.73
CA SER A 384 3.26 15.40 8.29
C SER A 384 2.79 15.03 9.68
N ALA A 385 2.64 16.03 10.55
CA ALA A 385 2.11 15.89 11.90
C ALA A 385 0.83 16.72 12.02
N LEU A 386 -0.28 16.08 12.41
CA LEU A 386 -1.54 16.70 12.75
C LEU A 386 -1.63 16.87 14.29
N ASP A 387 -2.00 18.04 14.73
CA ASP A 387 -2.50 18.27 16.08
C ASP A 387 -4.03 18.11 16.07
N PRO A 388 -4.59 17.06 16.70
CA PRO A 388 -6.02 16.81 16.66
C PRO A 388 -6.85 17.89 17.39
N ALA A 389 -6.26 18.57 18.37
CA ALA A 389 -6.95 19.60 19.16
C ALA A 389 -7.21 20.88 18.33
N THR A 390 -6.29 21.22 17.45
CA THR A 390 -6.38 22.41 16.59
C THR A 390 -6.81 22.09 15.16
N GLY A 391 -6.72 20.83 14.75
CA GLY A 391 -6.93 20.40 13.36
C GLY A 391 -5.81 20.86 12.41
N THR A 392 -4.67 21.32 12.95
CA THR A 392 -3.57 21.86 12.13
C THR A 392 -2.58 20.78 11.75
N ALA A 393 -2.40 20.56 10.45
CA ALA A 393 -1.37 19.68 9.90
C ALA A 393 -0.11 20.50 9.54
N THR A 394 1.06 19.99 9.95
CA THR A 394 2.37 20.57 9.61
C THR A 394 3.18 19.58 8.78
N ASN A 395 3.60 20.00 7.58
CA ASN A 395 4.55 19.23 6.78
C ASN A 395 5.95 19.39 7.38
N LEU A 396 6.55 18.28 7.83
CA LEU A 396 7.86 18.27 8.48
C LEU A 396 9.00 18.15 7.47
N GLY A 397 8.83 17.33 6.43
CA GLY A 397 9.82 17.08 5.39
C GLY A 397 9.83 15.63 4.91
N ARG A 398 10.76 15.32 3.98
CA ARG A 398 10.87 13.99 3.36
C ARG A 398 11.80 13.06 4.12
N ILE A 399 11.34 11.83 4.32
CA ILE A 399 12.12 10.70 4.86
C ILE A 399 12.17 9.51 3.90
N GLY A 400 11.32 9.48 2.88
CA GLY A 400 11.01 8.32 2.04
C GLY A 400 9.68 7.68 2.43
N GLN A 401 9.23 6.70 1.67
CA GLN A 401 7.99 5.98 1.92
C GLN A 401 8.12 5.08 3.14
N ALA A 402 7.46 5.45 4.24
CA ALA A 402 7.46 4.65 5.47
C ALA A 402 6.36 3.59 5.42
N ASP A 403 6.74 2.33 5.36
CA ASP A 403 5.81 1.20 5.30
C ASP A 403 5.47 0.62 6.69
N GLY A 404 6.25 0.95 7.70
CA GLY A 404 6.02 0.58 9.10
C GLY A 404 6.47 1.66 10.08
N PHE A 405 5.81 1.71 11.24
CA PHE A 405 6.14 2.58 12.36
C PHE A 405 6.18 1.80 13.67
N GLY A 406 7.08 2.21 14.57
CA GLY A 406 7.13 1.77 15.96
C GLY A 406 7.50 2.93 16.88
N TRP A 407 7.14 2.83 18.15
CA TRP A 407 7.43 3.83 19.17
C TRP A 407 8.13 3.20 20.34
N HIS A 408 9.15 3.89 20.89
CA HIS A 408 9.79 3.57 22.15
C HIS A 408 10.28 4.87 22.78
N ASP A 409 9.94 5.12 24.06
CA ASP A 409 10.31 6.30 24.85
C ASP A 409 10.14 7.65 24.11
N GLY A 410 9.04 7.78 23.35
CA GLY A 410 8.73 8.99 22.59
C GLY A 410 9.53 9.16 21.29
N ILE A 411 10.38 8.22 20.93
CA ILE A 411 11.09 8.16 19.64
C ILE A 411 10.30 7.32 18.65
N MET A 412 10.08 7.86 17.45
CA MET A 412 9.46 7.15 16.34
C MET A 412 10.51 6.40 15.53
N TYR A 413 10.34 5.09 15.38
CA TYR A 413 11.11 4.25 14.46
C TYR A 413 10.32 4.07 13.17
N GLN A 414 11.00 4.17 12.03
CA GLN A 414 10.37 4.20 10.72
C GLN A 414 11.05 3.22 9.78
N GLY A 415 10.28 2.33 9.17
CA GLY A 415 10.74 1.40 8.13
C GLY A 415 10.48 1.98 6.75
N VAL A 416 11.54 2.32 6.01
CA VAL A 416 11.45 3.11 4.78
C VAL A 416 11.83 2.29 3.55
N TYR A 417 10.97 2.34 2.55
CA TYR A 417 11.16 1.84 1.18
C TYR A 417 11.82 2.94 0.29
N PRO A 418 12.66 2.59 -0.68
CA PRO A 418 13.32 1.29 -0.87
C PRO A 418 14.51 1.10 0.07
N ASN A 419 15.25 0.01 -0.09
CA ASN A 419 16.49 -0.35 0.64
C ASN A 419 16.24 -0.88 2.06
N ALA A 420 14.99 -1.03 2.50
CA ALA A 420 14.65 -1.45 3.85
C ALA A 420 15.45 -0.69 4.91
N SER A 421 15.51 0.65 4.79
CA SER A 421 16.20 1.48 5.76
C SER A 421 15.33 1.72 7.00
N VAL A 422 15.97 1.74 8.17
CA VAL A 422 15.32 2.04 9.44
C VAL A 422 15.85 3.35 9.98
N HIS A 423 14.93 4.25 10.36
CA HIS A 423 15.25 5.59 10.85
C HIS A 423 14.65 5.81 12.24
N ALA A 424 15.32 6.65 13.05
CA ALA A 424 14.79 7.14 14.32
C ALA A 424 14.55 8.64 14.25
N TYR A 425 13.34 9.07 14.64
CA TYR A 425 12.90 10.46 14.69
C TYR A 425 12.49 10.83 16.09
N ASP A 426 13.07 11.92 16.63
CA ASP A 426 12.70 12.53 17.90
C ASP A 426 11.76 13.71 17.64
N PRO A 427 10.46 13.60 17.95
CA PRO A 427 9.49 14.67 17.71
C PRO A 427 9.73 15.94 18.54
N ASN A 428 10.54 15.86 19.59
CA ASN A 428 10.89 17.00 20.44
C ASN A 428 12.05 17.83 19.88
N LYS A 429 12.66 17.36 18.76
CA LYS A 429 13.73 18.08 18.06
C LYS A 429 13.27 18.52 16.67
N PRO A 430 13.80 19.63 16.15
CA PRO A 430 13.48 20.07 14.80
C PRO A 430 13.78 18.97 13.76
N PHE A 431 12.87 18.84 12.81
CA PHE A 431 13.11 17.97 11.64
C PHE A 431 14.31 18.50 10.83
N ARG A 432 15.31 17.63 10.60
CA ARG A 432 16.48 17.91 9.76
C ARG A 432 16.88 16.62 9.06
N ALA A 433 16.64 16.53 7.78
CA ALA A 433 16.97 15.34 6.97
C ALA A 433 18.42 14.87 7.22
N GLY A 434 18.59 13.57 7.47
CA GLY A 434 19.87 12.94 7.76
C GLY A 434 20.36 13.02 9.22
N THR A 435 19.74 13.86 10.06
CA THR A 435 20.11 13.98 11.48
C THR A 435 18.92 13.74 12.42
N ASN A 436 17.76 14.24 12.08
CA ASN A 436 16.50 13.98 12.76
C ASN A 436 15.34 14.05 11.75
N PRO A 437 14.90 12.95 11.14
CA PRO A 437 15.26 11.56 11.45
C PRO A 437 16.71 11.19 11.08
N ARG A 438 17.31 10.28 11.88
CA ARG A 438 18.62 9.68 11.65
C ARG A 438 18.46 8.25 11.16
N GLU A 439 19.13 7.91 10.06
CA GLU A 439 19.21 6.52 9.60
C GLU A 439 20.02 5.68 10.58
N LEU A 440 19.52 4.52 10.95
CA LEU A 440 20.16 3.57 11.85
C LEU A 440 20.92 2.50 11.07
N PHE A 441 20.24 1.87 10.09
CA PHE A 441 20.79 0.81 9.24
C PHE A 441 19.91 0.58 7.99
N ARG A 442 20.44 -0.25 7.08
CA ARG A 442 19.74 -0.74 5.87
C ARG A 442 19.85 -2.25 5.77
N LEU A 443 18.81 -2.89 5.22
CA LEU A 443 18.76 -4.34 5.12
C LEU A 443 18.81 -4.86 3.66
N GLN A 444 18.80 -4.00 2.65
CA GLN A 444 18.72 -4.45 1.27
C GLN A 444 20.03 -5.11 0.80
N ALA A 445 21.17 -4.42 0.95
CA ALA A 445 22.44 -4.86 0.37
C ALA A 445 22.91 -6.21 0.97
N ASP A 446 22.85 -6.33 2.31
CA ASP A 446 23.39 -7.49 3.02
C ASP A 446 22.35 -8.59 3.25
N HIS A 447 21.07 -8.23 3.26
CA HIS A 447 20.00 -9.14 3.64
C HIS A 447 18.87 -9.27 2.59
N GLY A 448 18.94 -8.60 1.44
CA GLY A 448 17.96 -8.69 0.37
C GLY A 448 16.53 -8.33 0.80
N GLN A 449 16.39 -7.36 1.73
CA GLN A 449 15.09 -6.89 2.19
C GLN A 449 14.73 -5.56 1.55
N ASN A 450 13.43 -5.27 1.44
CA ASN A 450 12.94 -4.07 0.77
C ASN A 450 12.09 -3.18 1.67
N ARG A 451 11.16 -3.77 2.43
CA ARG A 451 10.17 -3.04 3.23
C ARG A 451 10.13 -3.54 4.66
N PRO A 452 10.61 -2.77 5.64
CA PRO A 452 10.32 -3.01 7.06
C PRO A 452 8.88 -2.58 7.34
N VAL A 453 7.98 -3.54 7.60
CA VAL A 453 6.54 -3.30 7.66
C VAL A 453 5.95 -3.48 9.06
N ALA A 454 6.53 -4.36 9.88
CA ALA A 454 6.06 -4.68 11.22
C ALA A 454 7.05 -4.22 12.28
N PHE A 455 6.55 -3.61 13.35
CA PHE A 455 7.34 -3.13 14.49
C PHE A 455 6.69 -3.55 15.79
N ALA A 456 7.48 -4.11 16.70
CA ALA A 456 7.04 -4.45 18.06
C ALA A 456 8.11 -4.05 19.08
N ASP A 457 7.72 -3.23 20.04
CA ASP A 457 8.55 -2.84 21.16
C ASP A 457 8.53 -3.94 22.25
N ALA A 458 9.70 -4.50 22.56
CA ALA A 458 9.90 -5.46 23.64
C ALA A 458 10.58 -4.83 24.87
N GLY A 459 10.51 -3.53 25.04
CA GLY A 459 11.05 -2.77 26.17
C GLY A 459 12.58 -2.56 26.11
N THR A 460 13.36 -3.56 25.76
CA THR A 460 14.82 -3.48 25.62
C THR A 460 15.29 -3.39 24.17
N ALA A 461 14.41 -3.76 23.23
CA ALA A 461 14.71 -3.79 21.80
C ALA A 461 13.45 -3.59 20.96
N MET A 462 13.62 -2.98 19.78
CA MET A 462 12.62 -2.98 18.73
C MET A 462 12.81 -4.23 17.86
N TYR A 463 11.77 -5.01 17.71
CA TYR A 463 11.72 -6.08 16.72
C TYR A 463 11.04 -5.57 15.45
N ILE A 464 11.64 -5.89 14.29
CA ILE A 464 11.23 -5.35 13.00
C ILE A 464 11.10 -6.50 12.01
N GLY A 465 9.89 -6.69 11.48
CA GLY A 465 9.61 -7.62 10.40
C GLY A 465 9.74 -6.95 9.04
N SER A 466 10.30 -7.65 8.07
CA SER A 466 10.47 -7.13 6.71
C SER A 466 10.12 -8.13 5.62
N THR A 467 9.81 -7.59 4.44
CA THR A 467 9.57 -8.35 3.22
C THR A 467 10.80 -8.34 2.32
N PRO A 468 11.02 -9.41 1.53
CA PRO A 468 12.18 -9.51 0.64
C PRO A 468 12.12 -8.49 -0.52
N ASP A 469 13.30 -8.25 -1.12
CA ASP A 469 13.46 -7.40 -2.29
C ASP A 469 12.83 -8.04 -3.55
N TYR A 470 12.67 -7.26 -4.60
CA TYR A 470 12.08 -7.67 -5.87
C TYR A 470 12.73 -8.95 -6.40
N GLY A 471 11.89 -9.90 -6.83
CA GLY A 471 12.31 -11.20 -7.33
C GLY A 471 12.87 -12.17 -6.28
N MET A 472 12.92 -11.78 -5.00
CA MET A 472 13.49 -12.58 -3.90
C MET A 472 12.43 -13.17 -2.99
N PHE A 473 12.83 -14.17 -2.18
CA PHE A 473 12.01 -14.82 -1.16
C PHE A 473 12.70 -14.76 0.21
N GLY A 474 11.92 -15.04 1.27
CA GLY A 474 12.40 -15.06 2.65
C GLY A 474 12.53 -13.66 3.25
N GLY A 475 11.59 -13.32 4.12
CA GLY A 475 11.64 -12.11 4.93
C GLY A 475 12.68 -12.19 6.05
N ALA A 476 12.82 -11.10 6.79
CA ALA A 476 13.73 -11.04 7.92
C ALA A 476 13.03 -10.54 9.18
N LEU A 477 13.49 -11.05 10.32
CA LEU A 477 13.25 -10.48 11.64
C LEU A 477 14.55 -9.81 12.11
N THR A 478 14.49 -8.51 12.34
CA THR A 478 15.60 -7.70 12.85
C THR A 478 15.31 -7.30 14.30
N ARG A 479 16.29 -7.51 15.20
CA ARG A 479 16.27 -7.01 16.56
C ARG A 479 17.23 -5.82 16.66
N TYR A 480 16.72 -4.64 17.01
CA TYR A 480 17.50 -3.43 17.28
C TYR A 480 17.55 -3.17 18.78
N ASP A 481 18.71 -3.23 19.38
CA ASP A 481 18.94 -3.06 20.81
C ASP A 481 19.11 -1.58 21.16
N TYR A 482 18.27 -1.07 22.05
CA TYR A 482 18.25 0.36 22.39
C TYR A 482 19.47 0.82 23.17
N THR A 483 20.05 -0.07 23.98
CA THR A 483 21.20 0.25 24.83
C THR A 483 22.49 0.35 24.03
N THR A 484 22.70 -0.62 23.14
CA THR A 484 23.96 -0.73 22.38
C THR A 484 23.87 -0.03 21.02
N GLY A 485 22.66 0.20 20.49
CA GLY A 485 22.44 0.70 19.15
C GLY A 485 22.81 -0.31 18.04
N GLN A 486 23.04 -1.58 18.39
CA GLN A 486 23.37 -2.63 17.45
C GLN A 486 22.11 -3.35 16.98
N HIS A 487 22.17 -3.96 15.80
CA HIS A 487 21.09 -4.79 15.30
C HIS A 487 21.60 -6.17 14.88
N THR A 488 20.72 -7.16 14.99
CA THR A 488 20.93 -8.53 14.50
C THR A 488 19.78 -8.91 13.57
N VAL A 489 20.06 -9.71 12.56
CA VAL A 489 19.09 -10.08 11.51
C VAL A 489 19.03 -11.59 11.37
N GLN A 490 17.82 -12.13 11.49
CA GLN A 490 17.52 -13.52 11.18
C GLN A 490 16.68 -13.58 9.91
N ARG A 491 17.25 -14.16 8.84
CA ARG A 491 16.55 -14.28 7.55
C ARG A 491 15.81 -15.59 7.43
N ASP A 492 14.74 -15.54 6.62
CA ASP A 492 14.01 -16.74 6.16
C ASP A 492 13.55 -17.65 7.31
N ILE A 493 13.15 -17.01 8.43
CA ILE A 493 12.72 -17.71 9.65
C ILE A 493 11.48 -18.60 9.45
N ILE A 494 10.63 -18.23 8.50
CA ILE A 494 9.63 -19.10 7.90
C ILE A 494 10.00 -19.20 6.41
N PRO A 495 10.33 -20.39 5.91
CA PRO A 495 10.89 -20.56 4.58
C PRO A 495 10.06 -19.91 3.46
N ASP A 496 10.74 -19.13 2.62
CA ASP A 496 10.18 -18.39 1.49
C ASP A 496 9.11 -17.33 1.84
N GLN A 497 8.84 -17.04 3.12
CA GLN A 497 7.76 -16.13 3.56
C GLN A 497 8.29 -14.83 4.14
N GLY A 498 7.54 -13.74 3.91
CA GLY A 498 7.78 -12.43 4.52
C GLY A 498 7.37 -12.40 6.00
N VAL A 499 7.98 -11.53 6.80
CA VAL A 499 7.57 -11.25 8.19
C VAL A 499 6.79 -9.94 8.19
N ILE A 500 5.45 -10.01 8.39
CA ILE A 500 4.58 -8.86 8.12
C ILE A 500 3.74 -8.38 9.32
N SER A 501 3.67 -9.14 10.40
CA SER A 501 3.04 -8.71 11.64
C SER A 501 3.80 -9.21 12.86
N LEU A 502 3.80 -8.41 13.93
CA LEU A 502 4.48 -8.68 15.19
C LEU A 502 3.64 -8.15 16.35
N ALA A 503 3.58 -8.91 17.45
CA ALA A 503 2.98 -8.47 18.70
C ALA A 503 3.69 -9.11 19.92
N VAL A 504 3.92 -8.34 20.97
CA VAL A 504 4.37 -8.89 22.26
C VAL A 504 3.14 -9.22 23.08
N VAL A 505 3.05 -10.48 23.54
CA VAL A 505 1.99 -10.99 24.41
C VAL A 505 2.63 -11.67 25.60
N GLY A 506 2.52 -11.07 26.78
CA GLY A 506 3.33 -11.45 27.94
C GLY A 506 4.82 -11.28 27.65
N ASP A 507 5.61 -12.32 27.89
CA ASP A 507 7.06 -12.35 27.67
C ASP A 507 7.45 -12.95 26.30
N THR A 508 6.50 -13.07 25.38
CA THR A 508 6.72 -13.73 24.09
C THR A 508 6.43 -12.79 22.94
N LEU A 509 7.36 -12.69 21.99
CA LEU A 509 7.08 -12.05 20.71
C LEU A 509 6.40 -13.06 19.77
N TRP A 510 5.22 -12.72 19.31
CA TRP A 510 4.50 -13.43 18.27
C TRP A 510 4.69 -12.74 16.93
N GLY A 511 4.80 -13.54 15.87
CA GLY A 511 4.92 -13.03 14.52
C GLY A 511 4.07 -13.79 13.53
N GLY A 512 3.63 -13.08 12.51
CA GLY A 512 2.85 -13.58 11.39
C GLY A 512 3.59 -13.39 10.06
N SER A 513 3.44 -14.38 9.18
CA SER A 513 4.08 -14.40 7.88
C SER A 513 3.13 -14.08 6.72
N SER A 514 3.70 -13.87 5.55
CA SER A 514 3.00 -13.85 4.26
C SER A 514 3.71 -14.75 3.27
N ILE A 515 2.95 -15.52 2.50
CA ILE A 515 3.49 -16.35 1.41
C ILE A 515 4.06 -15.53 0.25
N ASN A 516 3.72 -14.23 0.20
CA ASN A 516 4.18 -13.36 -0.87
C ASN A 516 5.67 -13.06 -0.70
N GLY A 517 6.43 -13.33 -1.75
CA GLY A 517 7.79 -12.87 -1.87
C GLY A 517 7.87 -11.39 -2.26
N GLY A 518 9.05 -10.94 -2.65
CA GLY A 518 9.27 -9.61 -3.22
C GLY A 518 8.49 -9.40 -4.51
N GLY A 519 8.28 -8.14 -4.88
CA GLY A 519 7.53 -7.79 -6.08
C GLY A 519 7.98 -8.59 -7.31
N GLY A 520 7.02 -9.06 -8.11
CA GLY A 520 7.27 -9.86 -9.30
C GLY A 520 7.55 -11.35 -9.06
N THR A 521 7.41 -11.85 -7.82
CA THR A 521 7.47 -13.28 -7.52
C THR A 521 6.10 -13.93 -7.58
N THR A 522 6.07 -15.25 -7.83
CA THR A 522 4.90 -16.09 -7.58
C THR A 522 5.13 -16.85 -6.28
N PRO A 523 4.16 -16.88 -5.33
CA PRO A 523 4.32 -17.59 -4.07
C PRO A 523 4.74 -19.05 -4.23
N ARG A 524 5.67 -19.51 -3.39
CA ARG A 524 6.12 -20.91 -3.30
C ARG A 524 5.43 -21.66 -2.17
N ALA A 525 5.12 -20.95 -1.08
CA ALA A 525 4.30 -21.47 0.00
C ALA A 525 2.82 -21.31 -0.33
N THR A 526 1.97 -22.10 0.31
CA THR A 526 0.52 -22.12 0.10
C THR A 526 -0.27 -21.51 1.23
N GLU A 527 0.34 -21.36 2.41
CA GLU A 527 -0.32 -20.91 3.64
C GLU A 527 0.63 -20.10 4.51
N ALA A 528 0.11 -19.02 5.07
CA ALA A 528 0.82 -18.19 6.04
C ALA A 528 0.86 -18.86 7.43
N ARG A 529 1.87 -18.55 8.22
CA ARG A 529 2.16 -19.21 9.50
C ARG A 529 2.31 -18.20 10.64
N LEU A 530 2.07 -18.69 11.85
CA LEU A 530 2.48 -18.05 13.09
C LEU A 530 3.83 -18.59 13.54
N PHE A 531 4.59 -17.75 14.21
CA PHE A 531 5.81 -18.14 14.93
C PHE A 531 5.92 -17.35 16.24
N THR A 532 6.76 -17.84 17.13
CA THR A 532 7.13 -17.12 18.36
C THR A 532 8.63 -16.96 18.43
N VAL A 533 9.06 -15.92 19.13
CA VAL A 533 10.45 -15.64 19.46
C VAL A 533 10.57 -15.55 20.97
N ASP A 534 11.46 -16.33 21.53
CA ASP A 534 11.87 -16.22 22.92
C ASP A 534 12.75 -14.96 23.06
N LEU A 535 12.32 -14.00 23.87
CA LEU A 535 12.98 -12.68 23.96
C LEU A 535 14.37 -12.74 24.60
N ASP A 536 14.67 -13.75 25.42
CA ASP A 536 15.95 -13.92 26.09
C ASP A 536 16.98 -14.57 25.18
N THR A 537 16.58 -15.62 24.46
CA THR A 537 17.49 -16.43 23.62
C THR A 537 17.48 -16.06 22.14
N GLY A 538 16.43 -15.40 21.67
CA GLY A 538 16.19 -15.11 20.26
C GLY A 538 15.75 -16.35 19.45
N ALA A 539 15.43 -17.46 20.12
CA ALA A 539 15.03 -18.70 19.47
C ALA A 539 13.64 -18.58 18.84
N VAL A 540 13.56 -18.95 17.56
CA VAL A 540 12.29 -18.93 16.79
C VAL A 540 11.64 -20.31 16.85
N THR A 541 10.32 -20.34 17.10
CA THR A 541 9.50 -21.55 17.05
C THR A 541 8.33 -21.35 16.09
N ASP A 542 8.22 -22.20 15.08
CA ASP A 542 7.07 -22.26 14.19
C ASP A 542 5.83 -22.78 14.95
N ARG A 543 4.76 -22.02 14.93
CA ARG A 543 3.48 -22.33 15.62
C ARG A 543 2.40 -22.86 14.67
N GLY A 544 2.74 -23.05 13.40
CA GLY A 544 1.83 -23.63 12.41
C GLY A 544 0.90 -22.60 11.75
N VAL A 545 -0.14 -23.12 11.12
CA VAL A 545 -1.10 -22.38 10.30
C VAL A 545 -2.32 -22.00 11.14
N PRO A 546 -2.55 -20.70 11.43
CA PRO A 546 -3.71 -20.31 12.24
C PRO A 546 -5.01 -20.41 11.45
N VAL A 547 -4.98 -20.14 10.15
CA VAL A 547 -6.12 -20.16 9.23
C VAL A 547 -5.73 -20.92 7.97
N PRO A 548 -6.26 -22.12 7.72
CA PRO A 548 -5.96 -22.90 6.53
C PRO A 548 -6.27 -22.11 5.23
N GLY A 549 -5.34 -22.14 4.29
CA GLY A 549 -5.45 -21.48 2.99
C GLY A 549 -5.22 -19.96 3.01
N ALA A 550 -5.00 -19.35 4.18
CA ALA A 550 -4.72 -17.92 4.25
C ALA A 550 -3.34 -17.60 3.68
N SER A 551 -3.27 -16.52 2.88
CA SER A 551 -2.04 -16.08 2.23
C SER A 551 -1.16 -15.22 3.14
N SER A 552 -1.74 -14.58 4.14
CA SER A 552 -1.04 -13.61 5.00
C SER A 552 -1.67 -13.53 6.39
N VAL A 553 -0.83 -13.42 7.43
CA VAL A 553 -1.23 -12.99 8.77
C VAL A 553 -0.87 -11.51 8.90
N THR A 554 -1.84 -10.64 8.63
CA THR A 554 -1.60 -9.21 8.42
C THR A 554 -1.46 -8.41 9.70
N SER A 555 -2.13 -8.83 10.76
CA SER A 555 -2.11 -8.09 12.03
C SER A 555 -2.19 -9.05 13.22
N LEU A 556 -1.51 -8.68 14.31
CA LEU A 556 -1.50 -9.38 15.59
C LEU A 556 -1.61 -8.37 16.74
N ALA A 557 -2.33 -8.70 17.78
CA ALA A 557 -2.42 -7.90 19.01
C ALA A 557 -2.61 -8.77 20.25
N ALA A 558 -2.13 -8.27 21.40
CA ALA A 558 -2.55 -8.80 22.70
C ALA A 558 -4.02 -8.42 22.91
N GLY A 559 -4.88 -9.40 23.09
CA GLY A 559 -6.30 -9.22 23.29
C GLY A 559 -6.65 -8.72 24.70
N PRO A 560 -7.88 -8.23 24.91
CA PRO A 560 -8.33 -7.74 26.21
C PRO A 560 -8.46 -8.87 27.24
N ASP A 561 -8.54 -10.11 26.75
CA ASP A 561 -8.62 -11.35 27.54
C ASP A 561 -7.24 -12.02 27.75
N GLY A 562 -6.14 -11.34 27.41
CA GLY A 562 -4.78 -11.84 27.51
C GLY A 562 -4.40 -12.87 26.44
N ARG A 563 -5.28 -13.14 25.46
CA ARG A 563 -5.02 -14.02 24.33
C ARG A 563 -4.36 -13.31 23.19
N LEU A 564 -3.75 -14.05 22.26
CA LEU A 564 -3.32 -13.52 20.97
C LEU A 564 -4.52 -13.43 20.03
N TRP A 565 -4.83 -12.23 19.56
CA TRP A 565 -5.79 -11.99 18.52
C TRP A 565 -5.05 -11.66 17.21
N GLY A 566 -5.53 -12.17 16.09
CA GLY A 566 -4.88 -11.95 14.82
C GLY A 566 -5.86 -11.95 13.65
N LEU A 567 -5.43 -11.35 12.56
CA LEU A 567 -6.13 -11.28 11.29
C LEU A 567 -5.33 -12.04 10.23
N ALA A 568 -5.96 -13.03 9.59
CA ALA A 568 -5.38 -13.75 8.45
C ALA A 568 -6.37 -13.74 7.29
N ASP A 569 -5.98 -13.09 6.20
CA ASP A 569 -6.85 -12.73 5.09
C ASP A 569 -8.15 -12.09 5.64
N ASN A 570 -9.32 -12.69 5.43
CA ASN A 570 -10.59 -12.19 5.98
C ASN A 570 -11.06 -12.96 7.23
N THR A 571 -10.16 -13.58 7.93
CA THR A 571 -10.50 -14.38 9.12
C THR A 571 -9.79 -13.85 10.36
N LEU A 572 -10.58 -13.37 11.31
CA LEU A 572 -10.11 -13.11 12.67
C LEU A 572 -9.89 -14.45 13.37
N PHE A 573 -8.76 -14.62 14.06
CA PHE A 573 -8.47 -15.80 14.87
C PHE A 573 -7.98 -15.43 16.26
N VAL A 574 -8.21 -16.32 17.22
CA VAL A 574 -7.78 -16.14 18.61
C VAL A 574 -7.02 -17.40 19.05
N VAL A 575 -5.84 -17.20 19.65
CA VAL A 575 -4.96 -18.26 20.13
C VAL A 575 -4.68 -18.06 21.62
N ASP A 576 -4.71 -19.11 22.37
CA ASP A 576 -4.22 -19.13 23.76
C ASP A 576 -2.69 -19.06 23.73
N PRO A 577 -2.06 -18.02 24.28
CA PRO A 577 -0.62 -17.82 24.12
C PRO A 577 0.25 -18.79 24.92
N ILE A 578 -0.33 -19.45 25.95
CA ILE A 578 0.38 -20.41 26.81
C ILE A 578 0.44 -21.77 26.13
N SER A 579 -0.70 -22.28 25.69
CA SER A 579 -0.80 -23.60 25.06
C SER A 579 -0.51 -23.60 23.57
N GLY A 580 -0.60 -22.43 22.91
CA GLY A 580 -0.56 -22.28 21.46
C GLY A 580 -1.83 -22.80 20.76
N ALA A 581 -2.87 -23.15 21.52
CA ALA A 581 -4.09 -23.71 20.95
C ALA A 581 -4.96 -22.63 20.31
N LEU A 582 -5.53 -22.94 19.15
CA LEU A 582 -6.53 -22.11 18.51
C LEU A 582 -7.83 -22.16 19.33
N VAL A 583 -8.32 -20.99 19.76
CA VAL A 583 -9.55 -20.81 20.53
C VAL A 583 -10.75 -20.57 19.61
N ARG A 584 -10.59 -19.68 18.63
CA ARG A 584 -11.68 -19.22 17.77
C ARG A 584 -11.21 -18.81 16.39
N ARG A 585 -12.08 -18.94 15.39
CA ARG A 585 -12.03 -18.28 14.09
C ARG A 585 -13.36 -17.62 13.80
N VAL A 586 -13.33 -16.41 13.21
CA VAL A 586 -14.51 -15.65 12.79
C VAL A 586 -14.26 -15.11 11.41
N THR A 587 -15.09 -15.49 10.44
CA THR A 587 -15.02 -14.92 9.09
C THR A 587 -15.62 -13.52 9.10
N LEU A 588 -14.87 -12.55 8.65
CA LEU A 588 -15.25 -11.15 8.57
C LEU A 588 -15.84 -10.83 7.18
N PRO A 589 -16.72 -9.82 7.07
CA PRO A 589 -17.13 -9.28 5.77
C PRO A 589 -15.93 -8.66 5.05
N GLY A 590 -15.94 -8.73 3.72
CA GLY A 590 -14.85 -8.22 2.88
C GLY A 590 -13.91 -9.31 2.41
N ARG A 591 -12.88 -8.91 1.72
CA ARG A 591 -11.83 -9.75 1.18
C ARG A 591 -10.48 -9.27 1.68
N TYR A 592 -9.46 -10.11 1.62
CA TYR A 592 -8.10 -9.68 1.91
C TYR A 592 -7.69 -8.50 1.01
N GLY A 593 -7.29 -7.38 1.62
CA GLY A 593 -6.91 -6.15 0.95
C GLY A 593 -5.39 -5.92 0.89
N GLY A 594 -4.59 -6.82 1.46
CA GLY A 594 -3.13 -6.73 1.52
C GLY A 594 -2.60 -6.37 2.92
N VAL A 595 -1.33 -6.00 3.01
CA VAL A 595 -0.65 -5.61 4.27
C VAL A 595 -1.18 -4.31 4.90
N GLN A 596 -2.31 -3.81 4.45
CA GLN A 596 -2.98 -2.60 4.95
C GLN A 596 -4.21 -2.90 5.81
N ASP A 597 -4.49 -4.18 6.04
CA ASP A 597 -5.56 -4.62 6.92
C ASP A 597 -5.01 -4.69 8.35
N ASP A 598 -5.62 -3.94 9.26
CA ASP A 598 -5.12 -3.70 10.61
C ASP A 598 -6.13 -4.14 11.67
N LEU A 599 -5.62 -4.51 12.85
CA LEU A 599 -6.41 -4.89 14.02
C LEU A 599 -5.87 -4.16 15.25
N PHE A 600 -6.77 -3.56 16.05
CA PHE A 600 -6.45 -2.90 17.31
C PHE A 600 -7.40 -3.32 18.42
N VAL A 601 -6.85 -3.49 19.61
CA VAL A 601 -7.62 -3.63 20.84
C VAL A 601 -7.80 -2.24 21.44
N ASN A 602 -9.04 -1.84 21.64
CA ASN A 602 -9.39 -0.51 22.09
C ASN A 602 -9.49 -0.43 23.62
N PRO A 603 -9.34 0.73 24.27
CA PRO A 603 -9.63 0.92 25.69
C PRO A 603 -11.06 0.56 26.12
N ASP A 604 -12.02 0.46 25.19
CA ASP A 604 -13.37 -0.07 25.41
C ASP A 604 -13.45 -1.60 25.36
N GLU A 605 -12.30 -2.29 25.41
CA GLU A 605 -12.05 -3.73 25.31
C GLU A 605 -12.53 -4.40 24.01
N HIS A 606 -13.20 -3.68 23.12
CA HIS A 606 -13.55 -4.23 21.82
C HIS A 606 -12.34 -4.28 20.87
N VAL A 607 -12.43 -5.18 19.90
CA VAL A 607 -11.42 -5.31 18.86
C VAL A 607 -11.93 -4.63 17.59
N TYR A 608 -11.18 -3.67 17.10
CA TYR A 608 -11.49 -2.94 15.87
C TYR A 608 -10.60 -3.43 14.73
N VAL A 609 -11.21 -3.62 13.56
CA VAL A 609 -10.54 -4.16 12.38
C VAL A 609 -10.84 -3.27 11.17
N SER A 610 -9.80 -2.89 10.44
CA SER A 610 -9.95 -2.42 9.06
C SER A 610 -9.66 -3.56 8.10
N LEU A 611 -10.59 -3.84 7.20
CA LEU A 611 -10.47 -4.92 6.21
C LEU A 611 -11.25 -4.54 4.95
N ASP A 612 -10.58 -4.53 3.79
CA ASP A 612 -11.21 -4.30 2.48
C ASP A 612 -12.04 -2.98 2.41
N GLY A 613 -11.66 -1.99 3.19
CA GLY A 613 -12.38 -0.72 3.32
C GLY A 613 -13.46 -0.68 4.41
N TYR A 614 -13.78 -1.81 5.02
CA TYR A 614 -14.66 -1.86 6.20
C TYR A 614 -13.95 -1.33 7.45
N LEU A 615 -14.72 -0.74 8.37
CA LEU A 615 -14.40 -0.60 9.77
C LEU A 615 -15.35 -1.50 10.56
N LEU A 616 -14.79 -2.47 11.26
CA LEU A 616 -15.54 -3.48 12.01
C LEU A 616 -15.22 -3.34 13.50
N ARG A 617 -16.21 -3.63 14.34
CA ARG A 617 -16.03 -3.82 15.79
C ARG A 617 -16.40 -5.25 16.14
N VAL A 618 -15.57 -5.92 16.93
CA VAL A 618 -15.77 -7.30 17.39
C VAL A 618 -15.87 -7.31 18.90
N ASP A 619 -16.94 -7.88 19.41
CA ASP A 619 -17.18 -8.11 20.82
C ASP A 619 -16.27 -9.28 21.31
N PRO A 620 -15.41 -9.08 22.31
CA PRO A 620 -14.45 -10.10 22.73
C PRO A 620 -15.08 -11.28 23.49
N LEU A 621 -16.29 -11.16 23.99
CA LEU A 621 -17.01 -12.21 24.72
C LEU A 621 -17.79 -13.12 23.78
N SER A 622 -18.61 -12.52 22.92
CA SER A 622 -19.48 -13.24 21.98
C SER A 622 -18.85 -13.49 20.61
N TYR A 623 -17.79 -12.75 20.25
CA TYR A 623 -17.19 -12.67 18.90
C TYR A 623 -18.18 -12.14 17.83
N ALA A 624 -19.22 -11.43 18.25
CA ALA A 624 -20.15 -10.79 17.34
C ALA A 624 -19.46 -9.64 16.59
N VAL A 625 -19.70 -9.57 15.28
CA VAL A 625 -19.12 -8.56 14.40
C VAL A 625 -20.14 -7.50 14.08
N THR A 626 -19.82 -6.25 14.35
CA THR A 626 -20.63 -5.08 13.97
C THR A 626 -19.91 -4.32 12.86
N VAL A 627 -20.60 -4.06 11.75
CA VAL A 627 -20.09 -3.19 10.68
C VAL A 627 -20.36 -1.73 11.07
N LEU A 628 -19.30 -0.97 11.31
CA LEU A 628 -19.38 0.46 11.64
C LEU A 628 -19.32 1.32 10.38
N ARG A 629 -18.53 0.91 9.39
CA ARG A 629 -18.46 1.50 8.05
C ARG A 629 -18.28 0.37 7.04
N ASP A 630 -18.89 0.50 5.88
CA ASP A 630 -18.86 -0.50 4.81
C ASP A 630 -17.91 -0.15 3.66
N ALA A 631 -17.28 1.02 3.72
CA ALA A 631 -16.30 1.48 2.72
C ALA A 631 -15.37 2.57 3.26
N GLY A 632 -14.24 2.76 2.59
CA GLY A 632 -13.38 3.94 2.74
C GLY A 632 -12.52 3.99 4.00
N THR A 633 -12.25 2.84 4.63
CA THR A 633 -11.39 2.75 5.83
C THR A 633 -10.16 1.91 5.53
N TYR A 634 -8.99 2.55 5.53
CA TYR A 634 -7.70 1.89 5.26
C TYR A 634 -6.60 2.44 6.17
N ARG A 635 -5.64 1.61 6.55
CA ARG A 635 -4.53 1.98 7.44
C ARG A 635 -5.03 2.52 8.77
N LEU A 636 -5.56 1.64 9.56
CA LEU A 636 -6.05 1.96 10.90
C LEU A 636 -4.88 2.17 11.85
N THR A 637 -5.01 3.16 12.73
CA THR A 637 -4.21 3.31 13.95
C THR A 637 -5.10 3.84 15.06
N GLN A 638 -4.64 3.77 16.30
CA GLN A 638 -5.41 4.15 17.48
C GLN A 638 -4.60 5.10 18.34
N ASP A 639 -5.24 6.13 18.88
CA ASP A 639 -4.64 6.99 19.90
C ASP A 639 -4.92 6.48 21.32
N ARG A 640 -4.36 7.18 22.31
CA ARG A 640 -4.51 6.81 23.72
C ARG A 640 -5.92 6.95 24.28
N GLN A 641 -6.75 7.75 23.63
CA GLN A 641 -8.15 7.96 23.98
C GLN A 641 -9.06 6.88 23.41
N GLY A 642 -8.53 6.02 22.51
CA GLY A 642 -9.27 5.01 21.79
C GLY A 642 -9.90 5.51 20.50
N ASP A 643 -9.64 6.77 20.10
CA ASP A 643 -10.05 7.26 18.78
C ASP A 643 -9.26 6.52 17.68
N LEU A 644 -9.96 6.12 16.64
CA LEU A 644 -9.39 5.37 15.52
C LEU A 644 -9.13 6.31 14.35
N TRP A 645 -7.90 6.34 13.88
CA TRP A 645 -7.45 7.17 12.78
C TRP A 645 -7.18 6.31 11.54
N PHE A 646 -7.67 6.75 10.39
CA PHE A 646 -7.53 6.01 9.14
C PHE A 646 -7.53 6.97 7.94
N ARG A 647 -6.99 6.49 6.82
CA ARG A 647 -7.11 7.23 5.57
C ARG A 647 -8.40 6.89 4.85
N SER A 648 -8.94 7.87 4.13
CA SER A 648 -9.96 7.62 3.10
C SER A 648 -9.37 6.73 1.99
N GLY A 649 -10.24 6.13 1.23
CA GLY A 649 -9.85 5.38 0.04
C GLY A 649 -11.08 4.97 -0.76
N VAL A 650 -10.86 4.66 -2.04
CA VAL A 650 -11.88 4.12 -2.92
C VAL A 650 -11.39 2.78 -3.44
N LYS A 651 -12.27 1.81 -3.55
CA LYS A 651 -11.95 0.52 -4.17
C LYS A 651 -12.02 0.67 -5.69
N GLY A 652 -10.92 0.41 -6.38
CA GLY A 652 -10.87 0.46 -7.83
C GLY A 652 -11.65 -0.67 -8.51
N ASN A 653 -11.96 -0.51 -9.79
CA ASN A 653 -12.74 -1.46 -10.59
C ASN A 653 -12.15 -2.87 -10.70
N ASN A 654 -10.86 -3.03 -10.41
CA ASN A 654 -10.11 -4.29 -10.46
C ASN A 654 -9.73 -4.83 -9.08
N ASN A 655 -10.43 -4.42 -8.01
CA ASN A 655 -10.14 -4.72 -6.61
C ASN A 655 -8.80 -4.16 -6.08
N ALA A 656 -8.06 -3.36 -6.86
CA ALA A 656 -6.92 -2.63 -6.34
C ALA A 656 -7.41 -1.55 -5.38
N VAL A 657 -6.78 -1.45 -4.20
CA VAL A 657 -7.09 -0.37 -3.26
C VAL A 657 -6.60 0.92 -3.86
N GLN A 658 -7.52 1.83 -4.17
CA GLN A 658 -7.14 3.20 -4.48
C GLN A 658 -6.80 3.89 -3.17
N TYR A 659 -5.65 4.51 -3.16
CA TYR A 659 -5.20 5.28 -2.01
C TYR A 659 -6.06 6.54 -1.84
N GLY A 660 -5.96 7.19 -0.68
CA GLY A 660 -6.64 8.44 -0.40
C GLY A 660 -5.75 9.40 0.36
N ALA A 661 -5.93 10.69 0.09
CA ALA A 661 -5.12 11.76 0.68
C ALA A 661 -5.73 12.34 1.97
N ARG A 662 -6.96 11.95 2.34
CA ARG A 662 -7.68 12.51 3.48
C ARG A 662 -7.51 11.63 4.71
N LEU A 663 -7.29 12.27 5.86
CA LEU A 663 -7.22 11.64 7.17
C LEU A 663 -8.56 11.80 7.89
N LEU A 664 -9.10 10.69 8.39
CA LEU A 664 -10.34 10.63 9.13
C LEU A 664 -10.10 10.06 10.52
N ARG A 665 -10.98 10.44 11.45
CA ARG A 665 -11.07 9.89 12.81
C ARG A 665 -12.45 9.32 13.05
N TYR A 666 -12.52 8.14 13.62
CA TYR A 666 -13.72 7.58 14.22
C TYR A 666 -13.56 7.60 15.75
N ALA A 667 -14.41 8.34 16.42
CA ALA A 667 -14.49 8.33 17.89
C ALA A 667 -15.56 7.31 18.30
N PRO A 668 -15.19 6.23 19.01
CA PRO A 668 -16.14 5.28 19.58
C PRO A 668 -17.13 5.98 20.53
N PRO A 669 -18.29 5.38 20.80
CA PRO A 669 -19.17 5.85 21.87
C PRO A 669 -18.44 5.86 23.22
N ALA A 670 -18.86 6.76 24.11
CA ALA A 670 -18.31 6.77 25.46
C ALA A 670 -18.57 5.44 26.17
N ASP A 671 -17.52 4.88 26.74
CA ASP A 671 -17.58 3.69 27.56
C ASP A 671 -17.90 4.08 29.02
N ALA A 672 -18.97 3.49 29.58
CA ALA A 672 -19.38 3.77 30.96
C ALA A 672 -18.65 2.86 31.98
N CYS A 673 -18.01 1.80 31.52
CA CYS A 673 -17.32 0.81 32.37
C CYS A 673 -15.92 0.48 31.81
N PRO A 674 -14.97 1.44 31.82
CA PRO A 674 -13.60 1.16 31.38
C PRO A 674 -12.98 0.05 32.25
N GLY A 675 -12.34 -0.94 31.60
CA GLY A 675 -11.77 -2.09 32.28
C GLY A 675 -12.83 -3.12 32.70
N SER A 676 -13.79 -3.38 31.82
CA SER A 676 -14.90 -4.31 32.02
C SER A 676 -14.46 -5.71 32.43
N ASP A 677 -15.30 -6.38 33.24
CA ASP A 677 -15.12 -7.77 33.64
C ASP A 677 -15.40 -8.71 32.44
N LEU A 678 -14.34 -9.28 31.88
CA LEU A 678 -14.37 -10.15 30.69
C LEU A 678 -14.50 -11.63 31.02
N ARG A 679 -14.86 -12.04 32.26
CA ARG A 679 -15.19 -13.42 32.55
C ARG A 679 -16.34 -13.85 31.64
N VAL A 680 -16.20 -15.03 31.00
CA VAL A 680 -17.16 -15.49 29.96
C VAL A 680 -18.56 -15.80 30.48
N THR A 681 -18.69 -16.04 31.78
CA THR A 681 -19.96 -16.28 32.47
C THR A 681 -20.18 -15.26 33.58
N VAL A 682 -21.44 -15.06 33.92
CA VAL A 682 -21.80 -14.20 35.06
C VAL A 682 -21.46 -14.94 36.36
N ILE A 683 -20.54 -14.36 37.12
CA ILE A 683 -20.07 -14.87 38.41
C ILE A 683 -20.64 -13.94 39.49
N VAL A 684 -21.20 -14.52 40.55
CA VAL A 684 -21.68 -13.76 41.69
C VAL A 684 -20.99 -14.30 42.94
N ASP A 685 -20.14 -13.48 43.57
CA ASP A 685 -19.36 -13.79 44.74
C ASP A 685 -18.71 -15.21 44.65
N GLY A 686 -17.96 -15.42 43.55
CA GLY A 686 -17.26 -16.64 43.23
C GLY A 686 -18.11 -17.78 42.70
N VAL A 687 -19.45 -17.68 42.69
CA VAL A 687 -20.35 -18.71 42.18
C VAL A 687 -20.72 -18.46 40.73
N ASP A 688 -20.34 -19.40 39.84
CA ASP A 688 -20.70 -19.34 38.42
C ASP A 688 -22.19 -19.62 38.21
N SER A 689 -22.89 -18.71 37.55
CA SER A 689 -24.30 -18.85 37.21
C SER A 689 -24.53 -19.72 35.96
N GLY A 690 -23.49 -19.97 35.17
CA GLY A 690 -23.59 -20.61 33.85
C GLY A 690 -24.23 -19.72 32.76
N VAL A 691 -24.57 -18.48 33.08
CA VAL A 691 -25.12 -17.51 32.13
C VAL A 691 -23.99 -16.79 31.44
N ALA A 692 -24.05 -16.66 30.11
CA ALA A 692 -23.05 -15.90 29.36
C ALA A 692 -23.02 -14.43 29.80
N ASN A 693 -21.84 -13.92 30.12
CA ASN A 693 -21.61 -12.49 30.32
C ASN A 693 -21.77 -11.76 28.97
N ARG A 694 -22.41 -10.60 28.99
CA ARG A 694 -22.73 -9.85 27.76
C ARG A 694 -22.49 -8.38 27.96
N TYR A 695 -22.06 -7.72 26.89
CA TYR A 695 -22.00 -6.26 26.85
C TYR A 695 -23.38 -5.63 26.69
N ARG A 696 -23.50 -4.45 27.29
CA ARG A 696 -24.57 -3.51 27.02
C ARG A 696 -24.10 -2.45 25.98
N PRO A 697 -25.05 -1.71 25.39
CA PRO A 697 -24.70 -0.61 24.47
C PRO A 697 -23.83 0.50 25.06
N ASP A 698 -23.78 0.65 26.39
CA ASP A 698 -23.00 1.65 27.12
C ASP A 698 -21.57 1.19 27.51
N GLY A 699 -21.16 0.00 27.08
CA GLY A 699 -19.83 -0.55 27.33
C GLY A 699 -19.75 -1.46 28.57
N CYS A 700 -20.73 -1.44 29.48
CA CYS A 700 -20.71 -2.29 30.67
C CYS A 700 -21.10 -3.75 30.35
N THR A 701 -20.45 -4.70 30.99
CA THR A 701 -20.88 -6.12 31.01
C THR A 701 -21.91 -6.37 32.11
N VAL A 702 -22.56 -7.54 32.07
CA VAL A 702 -23.46 -7.95 33.17
C VAL A 702 -22.71 -8.08 34.48
N ASN A 703 -21.47 -8.58 34.47
CA ASN A 703 -20.62 -8.68 35.67
C ASN A 703 -20.30 -7.31 36.26
N ASP A 704 -20.00 -6.29 35.44
CA ASP A 704 -19.75 -4.93 35.93
C ASP A 704 -20.93 -4.34 36.69
N LEU A 705 -22.15 -4.68 36.25
CA LEU A 705 -23.36 -4.18 36.88
C LEU A 705 -23.72 -4.90 38.16
N ILE A 706 -23.30 -6.16 38.32
CA ILE A 706 -23.56 -6.95 39.52
C ILE A 706 -22.71 -6.44 40.69
N ARG A 707 -21.47 -6.01 40.45
CA ARG A 707 -20.57 -5.38 41.44
C ARG A 707 -20.50 -6.21 42.75
N GLU A 708 -20.18 -7.49 42.61
CA GLU A 708 -20.21 -8.44 43.73
C GLU A 708 -19.42 -8.02 44.98
N GLN A 709 -18.37 -7.21 44.81
CA GLN A 709 -17.46 -6.77 45.85
C GLN A 709 -17.92 -5.48 46.59
N ASP A 710 -18.98 -4.81 46.14
CA ASP A 710 -19.43 -3.52 46.66
C ASP A 710 -20.51 -3.65 47.75
N HIS A 711 -20.85 -4.87 48.18
CA HIS A 711 -21.98 -5.12 49.08
C HIS A 711 -21.51 -5.54 50.48
N ALA A 712 -21.98 -4.87 51.50
CA ALA A 712 -21.59 -5.14 52.88
C ALA A 712 -22.28 -6.36 53.52
N THR A 713 -23.35 -6.86 52.93
CA THR A 713 -24.11 -8.00 53.38
C THR A 713 -24.66 -8.80 52.23
N HIS A 714 -24.85 -10.11 52.43
CA HIS A 714 -25.48 -10.99 51.46
C HIS A 714 -26.90 -10.55 51.07
N GLU A 715 -27.69 -10.00 52.03
CA GLU A 715 -29.01 -9.47 51.73
C GLU A 715 -28.97 -8.27 50.78
N ALA A 716 -28.01 -7.35 50.96
CA ALA A 716 -27.78 -6.22 50.04
C ALA A 716 -27.36 -6.67 48.66
N LEU A 717 -26.48 -7.69 48.53
CA LEU A 717 -26.10 -8.30 47.29
C LEU A 717 -27.33 -8.90 46.57
N MET A 718 -28.15 -9.68 47.29
CA MET A 718 -29.34 -10.32 46.73
C MET A 718 -30.38 -9.29 46.23
N GLU A 719 -30.58 -8.22 46.96
CA GLU A 719 -31.46 -7.13 46.56
C GLU A 719 -30.93 -6.46 45.27
N HIS A 720 -29.63 -6.13 45.22
CA HIS A 720 -28.97 -5.55 44.10
C HIS A 720 -29.03 -6.45 42.86
N VAL A 721 -28.61 -7.71 42.95
CA VAL A 721 -28.65 -8.68 41.84
C VAL A 721 -30.05 -8.86 41.31
N THR A 722 -31.07 -8.89 42.22
CA THR A 722 -32.48 -9.00 41.82
C THR A 722 -32.93 -7.78 41.02
N ALA A 723 -32.54 -6.56 41.41
CA ALA A 723 -32.89 -5.32 40.72
C ALA A 723 -32.19 -5.21 39.38
N VAL A 724 -30.86 -5.42 39.32
CA VAL A 724 -30.04 -5.37 38.09
C VAL A 724 -30.55 -6.41 37.08
N THR A 725 -30.71 -7.66 37.48
CA THR A 725 -31.13 -8.69 36.52
C THR A 725 -32.56 -8.49 36.01
N ARG A 726 -33.45 -7.84 36.81
CA ARG A 726 -34.77 -7.40 36.34
C ARG A 726 -34.65 -6.34 35.24
N ALA A 727 -33.87 -5.31 35.50
CA ALA A 727 -33.65 -4.24 34.53
C ALA A 727 -33.04 -4.78 33.21
N LEU A 728 -32.12 -5.74 33.30
CA LEU A 728 -31.50 -6.39 32.14
C LEU A 728 -32.49 -7.25 31.33
N VAL A 729 -33.45 -7.91 32.02
CA VAL A 729 -34.54 -8.64 31.32
C VAL A 729 -35.49 -7.66 30.65
N ASP A 730 -35.83 -6.56 31.32
CA ASP A 730 -36.70 -5.54 30.74
C ASP A 730 -36.04 -4.84 29.53
N ALA A 731 -34.71 -4.74 29.52
CA ALA A 731 -33.89 -4.24 28.41
C ALA A 731 -33.64 -5.30 27.31
N GLY A 732 -34.05 -6.54 27.47
CA GLY A 732 -33.85 -7.62 26.47
C GLY A 732 -32.45 -8.24 26.47
N ILE A 733 -31.54 -7.85 27.36
CA ILE A 733 -30.16 -8.34 27.44
C ILE A 733 -30.10 -9.74 28.06
N LEU A 734 -30.93 -10.01 29.07
CA LEU A 734 -31.09 -11.29 29.71
C LEU A 734 -32.48 -11.88 29.43
N THR A 735 -32.54 -13.21 29.39
CA THR A 735 -33.83 -13.90 29.42
C THR A 735 -34.32 -14.06 30.86
N ARG A 736 -35.60 -14.42 31.04
CA ARG A 736 -36.13 -14.76 32.37
C ARG A 736 -35.42 -15.99 32.99
N THR A 737 -34.97 -16.92 32.15
CA THR A 737 -34.20 -18.09 32.58
C THR A 737 -32.81 -17.70 33.07
N ASP A 738 -32.12 -16.79 32.33
CA ASP A 738 -30.83 -16.27 32.76
C ASP A 738 -30.93 -15.56 34.10
N ARG A 739 -31.96 -14.74 34.29
CA ARG A 739 -32.23 -14.09 35.57
C ARG A 739 -32.37 -15.06 36.73
N VAL A 740 -33.14 -16.12 36.54
CA VAL A 740 -33.29 -17.16 37.60
C VAL A 740 -31.97 -17.84 37.92
N ALA A 741 -31.15 -18.14 36.92
CA ALA A 741 -29.85 -18.78 37.12
C ALA A 741 -28.88 -17.85 37.88
N ILE A 742 -28.82 -16.55 37.52
CA ILE A 742 -27.98 -15.56 38.21
C ILE A 742 -28.42 -15.37 39.67
N ILE A 743 -29.73 -15.18 39.92
CA ILE A 743 -30.27 -15.08 41.29
C ILE A 743 -29.96 -16.33 42.10
N SER A 744 -30.06 -17.53 41.48
CA SER A 744 -29.72 -18.78 42.14
C SER A 744 -28.23 -18.90 42.45
N ALA A 745 -27.36 -18.34 41.63
CA ALA A 745 -25.93 -18.26 41.93
C ALA A 745 -25.68 -17.35 43.13
N ALA A 746 -26.26 -16.14 43.12
CA ALA A 746 -26.22 -15.21 44.24
C ALA A 746 -26.73 -15.81 45.56
N ALA A 747 -27.81 -16.58 45.51
CA ALA A 747 -28.35 -17.23 46.71
C ALA A 747 -27.47 -18.37 47.27
N ARG A 748 -26.50 -18.87 46.48
CA ARG A 748 -25.56 -19.92 46.92
C ARG A 748 -24.20 -19.37 47.31
N SER A 749 -23.96 -18.09 47.08
CA SER A 749 -22.73 -17.46 47.52
C SER A 749 -22.72 -17.26 49.02
N ASP A 750 -21.55 -17.37 49.64
CA ASP A 750 -21.43 -17.38 51.10
C ASP A 750 -21.49 -15.95 51.72
N GLY A 751 -21.55 -14.89 50.95
CA GLY A 751 -21.69 -13.49 51.36
C GLY A 751 -20.44 -12.87 51.95
#